data_a9acdf8f4d6f4b88377d575b278cba55
#
_entry.id   a9acdf8f4d6f4b88377d575b278cba55
#
_cell.length_a   1.000
_cell.length_b   1.000
_cell.length_c   1.000
_cell.angle_alpha   90.00
_cell.angle_beta   90.00
_cell.angle_gamma   90.00
#
_symmetry.space_group_name_H-M   'P 1'
#
loop_
_entity.id
_entity.type
_entity.pdbx_description
1 polymer ?
#
loop_
_entity_poly.entity_id
_entity_poly.type
_entity_poly.pdbx_seq_one_letter_code
_entity_poly.pdbx_strand_id
1 'polypeptide(L)'
;MLVSYKWLKELVDVDVTTHELSEKMSTTGIEVEGVSTPSEGLTKLVVGHVVSCEEVPETHLHLCQVDIGDEELRQIVCGAPNVTAGINVIVAVPGARIADNYKIKKGKIRGMESLGMICSLQELGLPESIIPKEFSDGIQILPEDAKPGDSIFPYLDLDDEIVELSITPNRADALSMRGVAHEVAAIYGKEVHFPEKEVKEVSKAAKDVIDVAIESDKVLTYKARVVENVTVKPSPQWLQNLLMNAGIRPINNVVDVTNYVLLYFGQPMHAFDLNKFEDNKIIARNARAGEKLVTLDGEERELIAEDLVITVADKPVALAGVMGGQATEIDDNSKNVVLEAAVFDGTSIRKTSGRLNLRSESSSRFEKGINYATVAEALDFAATMLTELADGDVLAGRVEAGSVPTEDVEVSTTLDYVNVRLGTELTYADIEDVFAKLGFGLSGNADKFTVSVPRRRWDIAIQADLVEEIARIYGYDNLPTTLPEAAGTAGELTATQKLRRKMRSIAEAAGLSEIVSYALTTPEKATEFTLQPSNLTELMWPMSVERSVLRQNVVSGMLDTIAYNVARKNSNLAIYEIGKVFEQKGNPKEDLPNEISTFAFAISGLVAEKDFQTKATPVDFFYAKGIVEAIFAKLDLTVDYVAEKGLDSMHPGRTASIYLDDKLVGFVGQVHPQTAKNYNVPETYVAELNLDIIEAALHADKAFVEITKFPAVSRDIALLLPAATTHKEILAAIESAKVKRLTDIKLFDVYAGANIAEGMKSMAYSLTFQNPNDNLTDEEVAKYMDKITKVLVDQLGAEVR
;
A
#
# COMPACT_ATOMS: atom_id res chain seq x y z
N MET A 1 1.59 -7.49 16.39
CA MET A 1 0.96 -8.15 17.57
C MET A 1 1.57 -7.56 18.83
N LEU A 2 0.72 -7.19 19.80
CA LEU A 2 1.19 -6.71 21.10
C LEU A 2 1.41 -7.91 22.05
N VAL A 3 2.60 -8.00 22.62
CA VAL A 3 3.03 -9.10 23.48
C VAL A 3 3.37 -8.56 24.85
N SER A 4 2.60 -8.94 25.87
CA SER A 4 2.93 -8.68 27.28
C SER A 4 4.18 -9.48 27.68
N TYR A 5 5.21 -8.80 28.16
CA TYR A 5 6.43 -9.45 28.61
C TYR A 5 6.21 -10.21 29.92
N LYS A 6 5.35 -9.71 30.81
CA LYS A 6 4.95 -10.44 32.00
C LYS A 6 4.30 -11.78 31.65
N TRP A 7 3.33 -11.79 30.74
CA TRP A 7 2.67 -13.03 30.26
C TRP A 7 3.63 -13.97 29.55
N LEU A 8 4.55 -13.44 28.72
CA LEU A 8 5.56 -14.24 28.04
C LEU A 8 6.46 -14.98 29.06
N LYS A 9 6.85 -14.32 30.15
CA LYS A 9 7.69 -14.92 31.21
C LYS A 9 6.98 -16.05 31.96
N GLU A 10 5.66 -16.10 31.98
CA GLU A 10 4.90 -17.24 32.51
C GLU A 10 4.99 -18.49 31.62
N LEU A 11 5.27 -18.30 30.32
CA LEU A 11 5.28 -19.36 29.30
C LEU A 11 6.69 -19.85 28.96
N VAL A 12 7.70 -19.07 29.22
CA VAL A 12 9.11 -19.40 28.98
C VAL A 12 9.99 -18.68 30.00
N ASP A 13 10.89 -19.44 30.66
CA ASP A 13 11.82 -18.93 31.67
C ASP A 13 12.97 -18.15 31.02
N VAL A 14 12.72 -16.88 30.72
CA VAL A 14 13.68 -15.95 30.14
C VAL A 14 13.91 -14.76 31.08
N ASP A 15 15.17 -14.48 31.37
CA ASP A 15 15.61 -13.39 32.25
C ASP A 15 16.54 -12.44 31.48
N VAL A 16 15.97 -11.73 30.51
CA VAL A 16 16.63 -10.72 29.68
C VAL A 16 15.82 -9.43 29.70
N THR A 17 16.41 -8.33 29.29
CA THR A 17 15.65 -7.09 29.09
C THR A 17 14.80 -7.17 27.82
N THR A 18 13.70 -6.41 27.76
CA THR A 18 12.88 -6.32 26.54
C THR A 18 13.66 -5.74 25.36
N HIS A 19 14.64 -4.89 25.61
CA HIS A 19 15.57 -4.38 24.59
C HIS A 19 16.41 -5.51 23.98
N GLU A 20 17.03 -6.34 24.83
CA GLU A 20 17.81 -7.50 24.36
C GLU A 20 16.95 -8.52 23.62
N LEU A 21 15.73 -8.79 24.14
CA LEU A 21 14.76 -9.65 23.50
C LEU A 21 14.40 -9.13 22.10
N SER A 22 14.13 -7.83 21.99
CA SER A 22 13.74 -7.17 20.73
C SER A 22 14.82 -7.25 19.66
N GLU A 23 16.08 -6.98 20.03
CA GLU A 23 17.21 -7.13 19.12
C GLU A 23 17.37 -8.58 18.65
N LYS A 24 17.26 -9.51 19.61
CA LYS A 24 17.46 -10.94 19.31
C LYS A 24 16.33 -11.51 18.44
N MET A 25 15.08 -11.16 18.72
CA MET A 25 13.93 -11.56 17.89
C MET A 25 14.06 -11.01 16.46
N SER A 26 14.40 -9.73 16.32
CA SER A 26 14.56 -9.09 15.00
C SER A 26 15.69 -9.74 14.19
N THR A 27 16.81 -10.08 14.81
CA THR A 27 17.94 -10.76 14.13
C THR A 27 17.67 -12.23 13.81
N THR A 28 16.65 -12.85 14.44
CA THR A 28 16.29 -14.26 14.20
C THR A 28 15.01 -14.44 13.37
N GLY A 29 14.42 -13.35 12.84
CA GLY A 29 13.37 -13.40 11.80
C GLY A 29 11.98 -12.93 12.18
N ILE A 30 11.76 -12.41 13.42
CA ILE A 30 10.51 -11.72 13.79
C ILE A 30 10.86 -10.29 14.19
N GLU A 31 10.51 -9.34 13.32
CA GLU A 31 10.77 -7.92 13.53
C GLU A 31 9.99 -7.38 14.74
N VAL A 32 10.67 -6.60 15.57
CA VAL A 32 10.09 -5.84 16.67
C VAL A 32 10.01 -4.38 16.27
N GLU A 33 8.79 -3.83 16.18
CA GLU A 33 8.54 -2.43 15.82
C GLU A 33 8.83 -1.48 17.00
N GLY A 34 8.62 -1.94 18.22
CA GLY A 34 8.90 -1.15 19.42
C GLY A 34 8.63 -1.88 20.72
N VAL A 35 9.02 -1.22 21.79
CA VAL A 35 8.68 -1.60 23.17
C VAL A 35 8.06 -0.39 23.84
N SER A 36 6.94 -0.57 24.53
CA SER A 36 6.25 0.47 25.27
C SER A 36 5.92 0.00 26.68
N THR A 37 5.86 0.95 27.60
CA THR A 37 5.40 0.71 28.98
C THR A 37 4.13 1.55 29.20
N PRO A 38 2.97 0.93 29.46
CA PRO A 38 1.72 1.67 29.63
C PRO A 38 1.74 2.78 30.70
N SER A 39 2.62 2.65 31.70
CA SER A 39 2.83 3.67 32.72
C SER A 39 3.83 4.77 32.34
N GLU A 40 4.35 4.79 31.11
CA GLU A 40 5.34 5.79 30.71
C GLU A 40 4.80 7.22 30.88
N GLY A 41 5.57 8.07 31.60
CA GLY A 41 5.16 9.44 31.88
C GLY A 41 4.19 9.61 33.07
N LEU A 42 3.58 8.52 33.54
CA LEU A 42 2.68 8.54 34.71
C LEU A 42 3.45 8.50 36.02
N THR A 43 3.04 9.31 36.99
CA THR A 43 3.67 9.33 38.30
C THR A 43 2.70 9.63 39.41
N LYS A 44 2.92 9.07 40.60
CA LYS A 44 2.18 9.36 41.85
C LYS A 44 0.68 9.12 41.71
N LEU A 45 0.33 7.99 41.10
CA LEU A 45 -1.02 7.44 41.01
C LEU A 45 -1.16 6.35 42.09
N VAL A 46 -2.13 6.51 42.95
CA VAL A 46 -2.35 5.62 44.10
C VAL A 46 -3.80 5.12 44.14
N VAL A 47 -4.01 4.02 44.83
CA VAL A 47 -5.34 3.53 45.18
C VAL A 47 -5.93 4.48 46.23
N GLY A 48 -7.17 4.93 46.00
CA GLY A 48 -7.97 5.66 46.96
C GLY A 48 -9.26 4.94 47.25
N HIS A 49 -9.69 4.93 48.53
CA HIS A 49 -11.02 4.44 48.95
C HIS A 49 -11.95 5.62 49.20
N VAL A 50 -13.07 5.69 48.51
CA VAL A 50 -14.06 6.77 48.67
C VAL A 50 -14.89 6.50 49.92
N VAL A 51 -14.55 7.16 51.02
CA VAL A 51 -15.24 7.01 52.31
C VAL A 51 -16.62 7.66 52.29
N SER A 52 -16.71 8.87 51.74
CA SER A 52 -17.99 9.56 51.53
C SER A 52 -18.02 10.30 50.19
N CYS A 53 -19.22 10.45 49.66
CA CYS A 53 -19.45 11.10 48.34
C CYS A 53 -20.78 11.86 48.44
N GLU A 54 -20.72 13.18 48.35
CA GLU A 54 -21.87 14.09 48.47
C GLU A 54 -22.07 14.84 47.14
N GLU A 55 -23.30 14.84 46.63
CA GLU A 55 -23.63 15.64 45.43
C GLU A 55 -23.53 17.15 45.75
N VAL A 56 -22.92 17.91 44.86
CA VAL A 56 -22.85 19.36 44.96
C VAL A 56 -24.10 19.98 44.31
N PRO A 57 -24.95 20.69 45.08
CA PRO A 57 -26.21 21.21 44.56
C PRO A 57 -26.06 22.02 43.27
N GLU A 58 -27.01 21.84 42.35
CA GLU A 58 -27.08 22.51 41.05
C GLU A 58 -25.89 22.19 40.11
N THR A 59 -25.19 21.09 40.33
CA THR A 59 -24.07 20.65 39.48
C THR A 59 -24.10 19.14 39.29
N HIS A 60 -23.25 18.63 38.36
CA HIS A 60 -22.94 17.20 38.20
C HIS A 60 -21.72 16.78 39.06
N LEU A 61 -21.25 17.65 39.94
CA LEU A 61 -20.04 17.41 40.73
C LEU A 61 -20.38 16.71 42.07
N HIS A 62 -19.43 15.91 42.52
CA HIS A 62 -19.46 15.22 43.78
C HIS A 62 -18.26 15.67 44.65
N LEU A 63 -18.50 15.90 45.93
CA LEU A 63 -17.48 16.18 46.94
C LEU A 63 -17.15 14.88 47.64
N CYS A 64 -15.99 14.33 47.37
CA CYS A 64 -15.55 13.04 47.89
C CYS A 64 -14.52 13.22 49.00
N GLN A 65 -14.64 12.41 50.08
CA GLN A 65 -13.58 12.22 51.08
C GLN A 65 -12.93 10.88 50.81
N VAL A 66 -11.66 10.90 50.46
CA VAL A 66 -10.93 9.73 49.92
C VAL A 66 -9.78 9.39 50.86
N ASP A 67 -9.75 8.15 51.30
CA ASP A 67 -8.62 7.55 52.04
C ASP A 67 -7.56 7.09 51.00
N ILE A 68 -6.35 7.59 51.08
CA ILE A 68 -5.21 7.20 50.28
C ILE A 68 -4.07 6.59 51.11
N GLY A 69 -4.40 6.11 52.34
CA GLY A 69 -3.40 5.56 53.26
C GLY A 69 -2.66 6.63 54.11
N ASP A 70 -3.06 7.90 54.00
CA ASP A 70 -2.52 8.99 54.83
C ASP A 70 -3.29 9.10 56.19
N GLU A 71 -2.77 9.87 57.13
CA GLU A 71 -3.45 10.11 58.42
C GLU A 71 -4.78 10.87 58.29
N GLU A 72 -4.91 11.68 57.24
CA GLU A 72 -6.09 12.51 56.95
C GLU A 72 -6.73 12.14 55.62
N LEU A 73 -8.08 12.11 55.55
CA LEU A 73 -8.81 11.94 54.31
C LEU A 73 -8.57 13.12 53.39
N ARG A 74 -8.51 12.82 52.09
CA ARG A 74 -8.34 13.82 51.04
C ARG A 74 -9.67 14.22 50.44
N GLN A 75 -9.97 15.51 50.50
CA GLN A 75 -11.10 16.08 49.82
C GLN A 75 -10.78 16.21 48.35
N ILE A 76 -11.59 15.58 47.46
CA ILE A 76 -11.47 15.63 46.04
C ILE A 76 -12.84 15.91 45.41
N VAL A 77 -12.90 16.85 44.48
CA VAL A 77 -14.09 17.13 43.67
C VAL A 77 -14.04 16.31 42.41
N CYS A 78 -15.02 15.47 42.18
CA CYS A 78 -15.13 14.56 41.03
C CYS A 78 -16.39 14.86 40.19
N GLY A 79 -16.28 14.81 38.87
CA GLY A 79 -17.39 15.00 37.94
C GLY A 79 -17.90 13.71 37.31
N ALA A 80 -17.33 12.58 37.68
CA ALA A 80 -17.69 11.31 37.05
C ALA A 80 -19.07 10.81 37.51
N PRO A 81 -19.92 10.31 36.62
CA PRO A 81 -21.28 9.88 36.96
C PRO A 81 -21.33 8.59 37.80
N ASN A 82 -20.27 7.78 37.80
CA ASN A 82 -20.18 6.51 38.51
C ASN A 82 -19.41 6.59 39.86
N VAL A 83 -19.02 7.80 40.33
CA VAL A 83 -18.38 7.94 41.64
C VAL A 83 -19.40 7.80 42.77
N THR A 84 -19.07 6.93 43.75
CA THR A 84 -19.93 6.70 44.92
C THR A 84 -19.10 6.33 46.14
N ALA A 85 -19.68 6.40 47.35
CA ALA A 85 -19.00 5.94 48.55
C ALA A 85 -18.84 4.40 48.54
N GLY A 86 -17.74 3.92 49.13
CA GLY A 86 -17.44 2.51 49.33
C GLY A 86 -16.64 1.86 48.16
N ILE A 87 -16.26 2.61 47.14
CA ILE A 87 -15.47 2.09 46.02
C ILE A 87 -13.99 2.45 46.09
N ASN A 88 -13.16 1.60 45.55
CA ASN A 88 -11.73 1.89 45.31
C ASN A 88 -11.53 2.53 43.95
N VAL A 89 -10.72 3.58 43.86
CA VAL A 89 -10.54 4.41 42.67
C VAL A 89 -9.08 4.77 42.47
N ILE A 90 -8.75 5.24 41.25
CA ILE A 90 -7.43 5.76 40.92
C ILE A 90 -7.35 7.22 41.39
N VAL A 91 -6.37 7.56 42.22
CA VAL A 91 -6.15 8.93 42.69
C VAL A 91 -4.81 9.46 42.22
N ALA A 92 -4.86 10.54 41.47
CA ALA A 92 -3.68 11.35 41.16
C ALA A 92 -3.48 12.39 42.28
N VAL A 93 -2.44 12.21 43.11
CA VAL A 93 -2.14 13.13 44.19
C VAL A 93 -1.47 14.42 43.68
N PRO A 94 -1.46 15.54 44.43
CA PRO A 94 -0.79 16.77 44.02
C PRO A 94 0.70 16.53 43.65
N GLY A 95 1.08 16.93 42.48
CA GLY A 95 2.39 16.67 41.88
C GLY A 95 2.44 15.42 40.99
N ALA A 96 1.37 14.63 40.88
CA ALA A 96 1.23 13.55 39.93
C ALA A 96 1.29 14.06 38.50
N ARG A 97 1.69 13.18 37.58
CA ARG A 97 1.59 13.38 36.14
C ARG A 97 0.68 12.31 35.58
N ILE A 98 -0.22 12.73 34.72
CA ILE A 98 -1.13 11.88 33.94
C ILE A 98 -0.84 12.06 32.46
N ALA A 99 -1.65 11.52 31.58
CA ALA A 99 -1.48 11.62 30.09
C ALA A 99 -1.12 13.05 29.65
N ASP A 100 -0.47 13.18 28.51
CA ASP A 100 0.02 14.44 27.93
C ASP A 100 0.93 15.24 28.86
N ASN A 101 1.59 14.55 29.81
CA ASN A 101 2.44 15.14 30.80
C ASN A 101 1.73 16.20 31.70
N TYR A 102 0.39 16.08 31.83
CA TYR A 102 -0.40 17.02 32.64
C TYR A 102 -0.12 16.85 34.13
N LYS A 103 0.26 17.93 34.78
CA LYS A 103 0.62 17.92 36.20
C LYS A 103 -0.57 18.28 37.09
N ILE A 104 -0.97 17.38 37.97
CA ILE A 104 -2.01 17.61 38.97
C ILE A 104 -1.52 18.57 40.06
N LYS A 105 -2.34 19.57 40.38
CA LYS A 105 -2.06 20.58 41.40
C LYS A 105 -3.22 20.63 42.42
N LYS A 106 -2.92 21.11 43.62
CA LYS A 106 -3.97 21.55 44.52
C LYS A 106 -4.77 22.68 43.88
N GLY A 107 -6.08 22.59 43.90
CA GLY A 107 -6.93 23.55 43.21
C GLY A 107 -8.23 23.81 43.95
N LYS A 108 -9.01 24.74 43.44
CA LYS A 108 -10.40 24.96 43.86
C LYS A 108 -11.32 24.81 42.63
N ILE A 109 -12.31 23.97 42.77
CA ILE A 109 -13.35 23.76 41.76
C ILE A 109 -14.65 24.32 42.33
N ARG A 110 -15.21 25.36 41.72
CA ARG A 110 -16.39 26.09 42.18
C ARG A 110 -16.31 26.52 43.69
N GLY A 111 -15.11 26.93 44.13
CA GLY A 111 -14.87 27.39 45.51
C GLY A 111 -14.52 26.28 46.50
N MET A 112 -14.72 25.01 46.19
CA MET A 112 -14.38 23.84 47.00
C MET A 112 -12.92 23.39 46.71
N GLU A 113 -12.19 23.11 47.78
CA GLU A 113 -10.81 22.64 47.63
C GLU A 113 -10.77 21.22 47.10
N SER A 114 -9.88 20.97 46.13
CA SER A 114 -9.60 19.62 45.61
C SER A 114 -8.11 19.32 45.76
N LEU A 115 -7.79 18.29 46.57
CA LEU A 115 -6.44 17.90 46.94
C LEU A 115 -5.95 16.70 46.11
N GLY A 116 -6.34 16.63 44.86
CA GLY A 116 -6.03 15.58 43.91
C GLY A 116 -7.10 15.48 42.85
N MET A 117 -7.06 14.39 42.11
CA MET A 117 -8.02 14.05 41.05
C MET A 117 -8.30 12.54 41.08
N ILE A 118 -9.57 12.14 41.00
CA ILE A 118 -9.96 10.76 40.75
C ILE A 118 -9.95 10.61 39.24
N CYS A 119 -9.22 9.61 38.72
CA CYS A 119 -8.92 9.47 37.27
C CYS A 119 -9.71 8.38 36.60
N SER A 120 -10.09 8.65 35.37
CA SER A 120 -10.52 7.66 34.39
C SER A 120 -9.32 6.99 33.71
N LEU A 121 -9.55 5.93 32.92
CA LEU A 121 -8.49 5.30 32.12
C LEU A 121 -8.03 6.20 30.94
N GLN A 122 -8.92 7.03 30.38
CA GLN A 122 -8.55 8.03 29.34
C GLN A 122 -7.52 9.03 29.88
N GLU A 123 -7.67 9.46 31.14
CA GLU A 123 -6.75 10.39 31.77
C GLU A 123 -5.38 9.78 32.08
N LEU A 124 -5.29 8.44 32.04
CA LEU A 124 -4.03 7.71 32.07
C LEU A 124 -3.42 7.50 30.67
N GLY A 125 -4.13 7.89 29.60
CA GLY A 125 -3.66 7.78 28.23
C GLY A 125 -4.09 6.51 27.48
N LEU A 126 -4.94 5.68 28.10
CA LEU A 126 -5.48 4.53 27.39
C LEU A 126 -6.47 5.00 26.31
N PRO A 127 -6.36 4.48 25.07
CA PRO A 127 -7.29 4.84 24.00
C PRO A 127 -8.70 4.31 24.30
N GLU A 128 -9.70 5.11 23.96
CA GLU A 128 -11.11 4.77 24.17
C GLU A 128 -11.51 3.40 23.57
N SER A 129 -10.84 3.00 22.49
CA SER A 129 -11.10 1.72 21.78
C SER A 129 -10.86 0.48 22.65
N ILE A 130 -10.04 0.54 23.69
CA ILE A 130 -9.72 -0.60 24.57
C ILE A 130 -10.33 -0.49 25.98
N ILE A 131 -10.93 0.65 26.32
CA ILE A 131 -11.54 0.85 27.63
C ILE A 131 -12.88 0.11 27.71
N PRO A 132 -13.16 -0.67 28.78
CA PRO A 132 -14.45 -1.29 29.01
C PRO A 132 -15.60 -0.27 28.93
N LYS A 133 -16.71 -0.63 28.27
CA LYS A 133 -17.83 0.31 28.06
C LYS A 133 -18.40 0.89 29.36
N GLU A 134 -18.38 0.12 30.43
CA GLU A 134 -18.85 0.55 31.76
C GLU A 134 -18.03 1.72 32.34
N PHE A 135 -16.78 1.89 31.91
CA PHE A 135 -15.86 2.95 32.36
C PHE A 135 -15.59 4.03 31.28
N SER A 136 -16.21 3.93 30.11
CA SER A 136 -15.96 4.87 29.01
C SER A 136 -16.38 6.32 29.36
N ASP A 137 -17.47 6.49 30.09
CA ASP A 137 -18.01 7.79 30.49
C ASP A 137 -17.73 8.13 31.96
N GLY A 138 -16.90 7.31 32.64
CA GLY A 138 -16.67 7.42 34.08
C GLY A 138 -15.25 7.10 34.48
N ILE A 139 -15.08 6.90 35.79
CA ILE A 139 -13.81 6.50 36.40
C ILE A 139 -13.69 4.99 36.45
N GLN A 140 -12.44 4.50 36.46
CA GLN A 140 -12.13 3.09 36.74
C GLN A 140 -12.39 2.78 38.20
N ILE A 141 -13.17 1.75 38.43
CA ILE A 141 -13.36 1.17 39.77
C ILE A 141 -12.35 0.03 39.94
N LEU A 142 -11.55 0.08 40.98
CA LEU A 142 -10.54 -0.92 41.30
C LEU A 142 -11.15 -2.08 42.12
N PRO A 143 -10.51 -3.25 42.14
CA PRO A 143 -10.96 -4.40 42.93
C PRO A 143 -11.13 -4.05 44.43
N GLU A 144 -12.05 -4.77 45.11
CA GLU A 144 -12.36 -4.53 46.56
C GLU A 144 -11.15 -4.76 47.46
N ASP A 145 -10.23 -5.63 47.07
CA ASP A 145 -9.01 -5.96 47.83
C ASP A 145 -7.85 -4.98 47.60
N ALA A 146 -8.03 -3.97 46.71
CA ALA A 146 -7.03 -2.95 46.45
C ALA A 146 -6.86 -2.05 47.73
N LYS A 147 -5.63 -1.87 48.15
CA LYS A 147 -5.32 -1.19 49.41
C LYS A 147 -5.07 0.30 49.18
N PRO A 148 -5.77 1.19 49.93
CA PRO A 148 -5.51 2.62 49.89
C PRO A 148 -4.02 2.96 50.10
N GLY A 149 -3.49 3.82 49.25
CA GLY A 149 -2.11 4.25 49.24
C GLY A 149 -1.13 3.40 48.41
N ASP A 150 -1.51 2.19 48.03
CA ASP A 150 -0.71 1.38 47.11
C ASP A 150 -0.61 2.04 45.72
N SER A 151 0.49 1.78 45.01
CA SER A 151 0.60 2.15 43.61
C SER A 151 -0.46 1.42 42.76
N ILE A 152 -1.12 2.13 41.84
CA ILE A 152 -2.10 1.49 40.94
C ILE A 152 -1.48 0.64 39.85
N PHE A 153 -0.20 0.81 39.54
CA PHE A 153 0.45 0.20 38.38
C PHE A 153 0.39 -1.33 38.36
N PRO A 154 0.66 -2.05 39.47
CA PRO A 154 0.52 -3.50 39.50
C PRO A 154 -0.93 -3.98 39.44
N TYR A 155 -1.92 -3.20 39.93
CA TYR A 155 -3.34 -3.58 39.89
C TYR A 155 -3.91 -3.55 38.46
N LEU A 156 -3.35 -2.69 37.61
CA LEU A 156 -3.77 -2.50 36.21
C LEU A 156 -2.75 -3.03 35.20
N ASP A 157 -1.70 -3.73 35.64
CA ASP A 157 -0.56 -4.16 34.82
C ASP A 157 0.02 -3.06 33.93
N LEU A 158 -0.01 -1.80 34.39
CA LEU A 158 0.58 -0.66 33.69
C LEU A 158 2.12 -0.63 33.82
N ASP A 159 2.70 -1.41 34.70
CA ASP A 159 4.14 -1.65 34.87
C ASP A 159 4.66 -2.80 34.01
N ASP A 160 3.84 -3.35 33.14
CA ASP A 160 4.25 -4.31 32.11
C ASP A 160 5.04 -3.62 30.99
N GLU A 161 5.83 -4.38 30.26
CA GLU A 161 6.48 -3.95 29.02
C GLU A 161 5.84 -4.67 27.85
N ILE A 162 5.36 -3.92 26.88
CA ILE A 162 4.64 -4.45 25.70
C ILE A 162 5.56 -4.42 24.50
N VAL A 163 5.88 -5.58 23.97
CA VAL A 163 6.70 -5.76 22.76
C VAL A 163 5.77 -5.83 21.55
N GLU A 164 5.91 -4.90 20.62
CA GLU A 164 5.15 -4.88 19.38
C GLU A 164 5.87 -5.62 18.27
N LEU A 165 5.26 -6.72 17.81
CA LEU A 165 5.80 -7.59 16.76
C LEU A 165 5.14 -7.31 15.41
N SER A 166 5.97 -7.17 14.36
CA SER A 166 5.57 -7.13 12.95
C SER A 166 5.61 -8.55 12.38
N ILE A 167 4.44 -9.18 12.34
CA ILE A 167 4.33 -10.60 11.94
C ILE A 167 4.04 -10.73 10.45
N THR A 168 4.99 -11.30 9.72
CA THR A 168 4.83 -11.63 8.30
C THR A 168 3.85 -12.79 8.09
N PRO A 169 3.17 -12.91 6.93
CA PRO A 169 2.18 -13.95 6.69
C PRO A 169 2.69 -15.39 6.85
N ASN A 170 3.97 -15.66 6.57
CA ASN A 170 4.58 -16.98 6.74
C ASN A 170 4.80 -17.33 8.21
N ARG A 171 4.97 -16.35 9.11
CA ARG A 171 5.18 -16.55 10.52
C ARG A 171 3.91 -16.33 11.36
N ALA A 172 2.74 -16.67 10.78
CA ALA A 172 1.45 -16.53 11.46
C ALA A 172 1.32 -17.41 12.74
N ASP A 173 2.21 -18.40 12.95
CA ASP A 173 2.37 -19.10 14.22
C ASP A 173 2.60 -18.12 15.39
N ALA A 174 3.36 -17.05 15.16
CA ALA A 174 3.63 -15.99 16.15
C ALA A 174 2.49 -14.98 16.35
N LEU A 175 1.33 -15.14 15.71
CA LEU A 175 0.11 -14.42 16.05
C LEU A 175 -0.58 -14.99 17.32
N SER A 176 0.18 -15.68 18.15
CA SER A 176 -0.26 -16.23 19.42
C SER A 176 0.85 -16.19 20.46
N MET A 177 0.48 -16.11 21.74
CA MET A 177 1.44 -16.14 22.86
C MET A 177 2.22 -17.46 22.88
N ARG A 178 1.56 -18.60 22.58
CA ARG A 178 2.23 -19.90 22.49
C ARG A 178 3.27 -19.93 21.35
N GLY A 179 2.96 -19.35 20.20
CA GLY A 179 3.89 -19.25 19.08
C GLY A 179 5.09 -18.36 19.40
N VAL A 180 4.85 -17.20 20.03
CA VAL A 180 5.94 -16.32 20.50
C VAL A 180 6.80 -17.01 21.56
N ALA A 181 6.17 -17.72 22.51
CA ALA A 181 6.91 -18.49 23.52
C ALA A 181 7.80 -19.57 22.92
N HIS A 182 7.32 -20.31 21.91
CA HIS A 182 8.14 -21.28 21.15
C HIS A 182 9.33 -20.60 20.46
N GLU A 183 9.11 -19.42 19.88
CA GLU A 183 10.18 -18.69 19.20
C GLU A 183 11.24 -18.22 20.21
N VAL A 184 10.82 -17.60 21.31
CA VAL A 184 11.73 -17.15 22.37
C VAL A 184 12.46 -18.33 23.01
N ALA A 185 11.77 -19.45 23.21
CA ALA A 185 12.39 -20.68 23.71
C ALA A 185 13.49 -21.18 22.77
N ALA A 186 13.23 -21.21 21.45
CA ALA A 186 14.23 -21.61 20.45
C ALA A 186 15.45 -20.66 20.43
N ILE A 187 15.24 -19.36 20.52
CA ILE A 187 16.29 -18.34 20.53
C ILE A 187 17.23 -18.50 21.73
N TYR A 188 16.66 -18.75 22.91
CA TYR A 188 17.45 -18.83 24.17
C TYR A 188 17.78 -20.25 24.63
N GLY A 189 17.35 -21.29 23.87
CA GLY A 189 17.55 -22.68 24.24
C GLY A 189 16.84 -23.06 25.54
N LYS A 190 15.60 -22.59 25.71
CA LYS A 190 14.73 -22.81 26.86
C LYS A 190 13.58 -23.74 26.51
N GLU A 191 12.87 -24.22 27.54
CA GLU A 191 11.64 -24.98 27.38
C GLU A 191 10.41 -24.08 27.55
N VAL A 192 9.32 -24.42 26.89
CA VAL A 192 8.02 -23.75 27.06
C VAL A 192 7.21 -24.46 28.16
N HIS A 193 6.45 -23.68 28.90
CA HIS A 193 5.58 -24.16 29.99
C HIS A 193 4.14 -23.71 29.71
N PHE A 194 3.31 -24.62 29.18
CA PHE A 194 1.93 -24.31 28.92
C PHE A 194 1.04 -24.94 30.00
N PRO A 195 0.15 -24.16 30.64
CA PRO A 195 -0.79 -24.71 31.61
C PRO A 195 -1.75 -25.67 30.93
N GLU A 196 -1.85 -26.89 31.47
CA GLU A 196 -2.85 -27.86 31.06
C GLU A 196 -4.14 -27.63 31.84
N LYS A 197 -5.28 -27.71 31.16
CA LYS A 197 -6.61 -27.65 31.76
C LYS A 197 -7.42 -28.86 31.38
N GLU A 198 -7.86 -29.59 32.36
CA GLU A 198 -8.77 -30.70 32.19
C GLU A 198 -10.24 -30.26 32.24
N VAL A 199 -10.99 -30.61 31.21
CA VAL A 199 -12.42 -30.31 31.14
C VAL A 199 -13.19 -31.18 32.11
N LYS A 200 -13.93 -30.55 33.01
CA LYS A 200 -14.86 -31.27 33.90
C LYS A 200 -16.28 -31.26 33.30
N GLU A 201 -16.66 -32.40 32.75
CA GLU A 201 -17.95 -32.54 32.07
C GLU A 201 -19.04 -32.99 33.03
N VAL A 202 -20.28 -32.47 32.85
CA VAL A 202 -21.47 -33.02 33.48
C VAL A 202 -22.01 -34.21 32.68
N SER A 203 -22.96 -34.97 33.22
CA SER A 203 -23.45 -36.18 32.59
C SER A 203 -24.33 -35.98 31.35
N LYS A 204 -24.89 -34.80 31.14
CA LYS A 204 -25.73 -34.46 29.98
C LYS A 204 -24.85 -34.34 28.74
N ALA A 205 -25.19 -35.03 27.67
CA ALA A 205 -24.37 -34.99 26.43
C ALA A 205 -24.68 -33.80 25.57
N ALA A 206 -23.63 -33.13 25.04
CA ALA A 206 -23.76 -31.97 24.16
C ALA A 206 -24.52 -32.30 22.86
N LYS A 207 -24.33 -33.51 22.30
CA LYS A 207 -25.02 -34.00 21.10
C LYS A 207 -26.55 -34.13 21.25
N ASP A 208 -27.05 -34.16 22.47
CA ASP A 208 -28.48 -34.20 22.73
C ASP A 208 -29.10 -32.80 22.71
N VAL A 209 -28.26 -31.77 22.66
CA VAL A 209 -28.63 -30.33 22.70
C VAL A 209 -28.42 -29.65 21.35
N ILE A 210 -27.29 -29.90 20.69
CA ILE A 210 -26.94 -29.34 19.37
C ILE A 210 -26.45 -30.44 18.42
N ASP A 211 -26.59 -30.17 17.12
CA ASP A 211 -25.96 -30.91 16.03
C ASP A 211 -25.21 -29.95 15.12
N VAL A 212 -24.11 -30.40 14.48
CA VAL A 212 -23.31 -29.57 13.57
C VAL A 212 -23.14 -30.28 12.23
N ALA A 213 -23.21 -29.50 11.14
CA ALA A 213 -22.98 -29.99 9.80
C ALA A 213 -22.14 -28.98 8.97
N ILE A 214 -21.40 -29.51 8.00
CA ILE A 214 -20.63 -28.74 7.02
C ILE A 214 -21.23 -29.02 5.65
N GLU A 215 -21.59 -27.95 4.92
CA GLU A 215 -22.10 -27.98 3.55
C GLU A 215 -21.22 -27.24 2.53
N SER A 216 -20.03 -26.81 2.94
CA SER A 216 -19.04 -26.14 2.08
C SER A 216 -17.70 -26.84 2.16
N ASP A 217 -17.04 -27.03 1.01
CA ASP A 217 -15.65 -27.53 0.93
C ASP A 217 -14.61 -26.53 1.47
N LYS A 218 -15.03 -25.28 1.74
CA LYS A 218 -14.22 -24.21 2.31
C LYS A 218 -14.23 -24.17 3.84
N VAL A 219 -15.01 -25.06 4.47
CA VAL A 219 -15.00 -25.27 5.91
C VAL A 219 -14.37 -26.64 6.18
N LEU A 220 -13.16 -26.66 6.73
CA LEU A 220 -12.41 -27.92 6.87
C LEU A 220 -12.84 -28.71 8.10
N THR A 221 -13.07 -28.03 9.22
CA THR A 221 -13.64 -28.63 10.43
C THR A 221 -14.42 -27.58 11.22
N TYR A 222 -15.46 -28.03 11.89
CA TYR A 222 -16.25 -27.21 12.81
C TYR A 222 -16.45 -28.01 14.09
N LYS A 223 -16.08 -27.45 15.23
CA LYS A 223 -16.16 -28.05 16.54
C LYS A 223 -16.92 -27.14 17.49
N ALA A 224 -17.81 -27.71 18.30
CA ALA A 224 -18.59 -26.96 19.27
C ALA A 224 -18.57 -27.63 20.65
N ARG A 225 -18.59 -26.79 21.69
CA ARG A 225 -18.87 -27.16 23.07
C ARG A 225 -20.11 -26.43 23.57
N VAL A 226 -20.91 -27.10 24.42
CA VAL A 226 -22.05 -26.47 25.10
C VAL A 226 -21.72 -26.30 26.56
N VAL A 227 -21.91 -25.06 27.05
CA VAL A 227 -21.77 -24.75 28.47
C VAL A 227 -23.07 -24.14 28.95
N GLU A 228 -23.75 -24.84 29.90
CA GLU A 228 -25.00 -24.36 30.48
C GLU A 228 -24.77 -23.63 31.82
N ASN A 229 -25.80 -22.93 32.29
CA ASN A 229 -25.85 -22.26 33.58
C ASN A 229 -24.78 -21.18 33.81
N VAL A 230 -24.25 -20.59 32.72
CA VAL A 230 -23.25 -19.52 32.85
C VAL A 230 -23.81 -18.27 33.53
N THR A 231 -22.97 -17.59 34.29
CA THR A 231 -23.27 -16.30 34.87
C THR A 231 -22.42 -15.25 34.15
N VAL A 232 -23.04 -14.50 33.24
CA VAL A 232 -22.36 -13.39 32.53
C VAL A 232 -22.14 -12.24 33.50
N LYS A 233 -20.91 -11.80 33.64
CA LYS A 233 -20.46 -10.71 34.50
C LYS A 233 -19.17 -10.08 33.95
N PRO A 234 -18.73 -8.90 34.41
CA PRO A 234 -17.42 -8.38 34.08
C PRO A 234 -16.32 -9.40 34.36
N SER A 235 -15.33 -9.45 33.49
CA SER A 235 -14.15 -10.31 33.67
C SER A 235 -13.34 -9.90 34.91
N PRO A 236 -12.62 -10.83 35.55
CA PRO A 236 -11.71 -10.47 36.61
C PRO A 236 -10.62 -9.51 36.11
N GLN A 237 -10.10 -8.63 36.98
CA GLN A 237 -9.20 -7.54 36.63
C GLN A 237 -7.96 -8.00 35.84
N TRP A 238 -7.36 -9.14 36.21
CA TRP A 238 -6.20 -9.68 35.49
C TRP A 238 -6.49 -9.96 34.01
N LEU A 239 -7.70 -10.47 33.68
CA LEU A 239 -8.08 -10.77 32.30
C LEU A 239 -8.36 -9.49 31.52
N GLN A 240 -9.03 -8.50 32.15
CA GLN A 240 -9.23 -7.18 31.56
C GLN A 240 -7.89 -6.50 31.23
N ASN A 241 -6.95 -6.49 32.18
CA ASN A 241 -5.62 -5.89 32.02
C ASN A 241 -4.88 -6.51 30.82
N LEU A 242 -4.86 -7.85 30.77
CA LEU A 242 -4.19 -8.60 29.73
C LEU A 242 -4.76 -8.27 28.33
N LEU A 243 -6.09 -8.22 28.21
CA LEU A 243 -6.74 -7.86 26.95
C LEU A 243 -6.47 -6.40 26.55
N MET A 244 -6.54 -5.45 27.49
CA MET A 244 -6.21 -4.04 27.23
C MET A 244 -4.76 -3.87 26.78
N ASN A 245 -3.81 -4.55 27.44
CA ASN A 245 -2.40 -4.53 27.05
C ASN A 245 -2.15 -5.18 25.68
N ALA A 246 -3.03 -6.10 25.24
CA ALA A 246 -3.04 -6.68 23.91
C ALA A 246 -3.83 -5.85 22.87
N GLY A 247 -4.39 -4.70 23.26
CA GLY A 247 -5.16 -3.82 22.37
C GLY A 247 -6.62 -4.23 22.17
N ILE A 248 -7.15 -5.14 23.00
CA ILE A 248 -8.54 -5.65 22.90
C ILE A 248 -9.37 -5.07 24.04
N ARG A 249 -10.57 -4.56 23.70
CA ARG A 249 -11.55 -4.10 24.69
C ARG A 249 -12.17 -5.26 25.45
N PRO A 250 -12.11 -5.31 26.78
CA PRO A 250 -12.90 -6.24 27.59
C PRO A 250 -14.41 -5.99 27.43
N ILE A 251 -15.19 -7.07 27.36
CA ILE A 251 -16.65 -7.02 27.18
C ILE A 251 -17.34 -7.68 28.38
N ASN A 252 -17.18 -8.98 28.54
CA ASN A 252 -17.67 -9.78 29.64
C ASN A 252 -16.87 -11.09 29.74
N ASN A 253 -17.04 -11.82 30.84
CA ASN A 253 -16.28 -13.05 31.10
C ASN A 253 -16.43 -14.16 30.06
N VAL A 254 -17.50 -14.18 29.26
CA VAL A 254 -17.70 -15.17 28.19
C VAL A 254 -16.92 -14.75 26.93
N VAL A 255 -17.12 -13.53 26.46
CA VAL A 255 -16.45 -12.99 25.27
C VAL A 255 -14.95 -12.86 25.50
N ASP A 256 -14.54 -12.40 26.67
CA ASP A 256 -13.14 -12.19 27.03
C ASP A 256 -12.35 -13.49 27.11
N VAL A 257 -12.99 -14.60 27.51
CA VAL A 257 -12.40 -15.95 27.41
C VAL A 257 -12.11 -16.32 25.94
N THR A 258 -13.03 -16.03 25.01
CA THR A 258 -12.77 -16.31 23.59
C THR A 258 -11.62 -15.45 23.05
N ASN A 259 -11.50 -14.20 23.47
CA ASN A 259 -10.40 -13.32 23.12
C ASN A 259 -9.07 -13.75 23.76
N TYR A 260 -9.08 -14.21 25.01
CA TYR A 260 -7.91 -14.79 25.66
C TYR A 260 -7.38 -16.00 24.88
N VAL A 261 -8.28 -16.93 24.50
CA VAL A 261 -7.90 -18.13 23.74
C VAL A 261 -7.39 -17.76 22.33
N LEU A 262 -7.97 -16.76 21.70
CA LEU A 262 -7.49 -16.22 20.43
C LEU A 262 -6.03 -15.71 20.56
N LEU A 263 -5.71 -14.94 21.61
CA LEU A 263 -4.36 -14.45 21.84
C LEU A 263 -3.40 -15.57 22.26
N TYR A 264 -3.87 -16.51 23.10
CA TYR A 264 -3.03 -17.56 23.66
C TYR A 264 -2.69 -18.65 22.64
N PHE A 265 -3.72 -19.23 21.96
CA PHE A 265 -3.56 -20.32 20.99
C PHE A 265 -3.40 -19.84 19.54
N GLY A 266 -3.81 -18.61 19.22
CA GLY A 266 -3.98 -18.16 17.83
C GLY A 266 -5.24 -18.75 17.18
N GLN A 267 -6.14 -19.38 17.95
CA GLN A 267 -7.41 -19.96 17.50
C GLN A 267 -8.54 -18.96 17.68
N PRO A 268 -9.07 -18.37 16.59
CA PRO A 268 -10.26 -17.56 16.71
C PRO A 268 -11.45 -18.42 17.15
N MET A 269 -12.21 -17.90 18.10
CA MET A 269 -13.39 -18.54 18.64
C MET A 269 -14.58 -17.60 18.61
N HIS A 270 -15.79 -18.18 18.65
CA HIS A 270 -17.01 -17.42 18.85
C HIS A 270 -17.88 -18.09 19.92
N ALA A 271 -18.67 -17.28 20.64
CA ALA A 271 -19.62 -17.71 21.62
C ALA A 271 -21.02 -17.25 21.20
N PHE A 272 -21.93 -18.20 21.04
CA PHE A 272 -23.34 -17.94 20.73
C PHE A 272 -24.21 -18.15 21.98
N ASP A 273 -25.23 -17.33 22.12
CA ASP A 273 -26.31 -17.60 23.10
C ASP A 273 -27.25 -18.68 22.55
N LEU A 274 -27.16 -19.88 23.13
CA LEU A 274 -27.99 -21.05 22.73
C LEU A 274 -29.48 -20.76 22.89
N ASN A 275 -29.86 -19.95 23.84
CA ASN A 275 -31.27 -19.61 24.10
C ASN A 275 -31.89 -18.75 22.97
N LYS A 276 -31.06 -18.13 22.13
CA LYS A 276 -31.46 -17.35 20.95
C LYS A 276 -31.52 -18.18 19.67
N PHE A 277 -31.18 -19.48 19.73
CA PHE A 277 -31.29 -20.39 18.60
C PHE A 277 -32.73 -20.79 18.32
N GLU A 278 -33.15 -20.70 17.04
CA GLU A 278 -34.47 -21.15 16.61
C GLU A 278 -34.52 -22.67 16.31
N ASP A 279 -33.36 -23.31 16.16
CA ASP A 279 -33.18 -24.75 15.88
C ASP A 279 -31.92 -25.24 16.60
N ASN A 280 -31.79 -26.53 16.80
CA ASN A 280 -30.61 -27.15 17.41
C ASN A 280 -29.48 -27.47 16.42
N LYS A 281 -29.69 -27.27 15.12
CA LYS A 281 -28.74 -27.63 14.08
C LYS A 281 -27.95 -26.38 13.59
N ILE A 282 -26.63 -26.44 13.76
CA ILE A 282 -25.67 -25.46 13.25
C ILE A 282 -25.13 -25.97 11.91
N ILE A 283 -25.19 -25.14 10.86
CA ILE A 283 -24.68 -25.51 9.55
C ILE A 283 -23.67 -24.45 9.10
N ALA A 284 -22.44 -24.89 8.82
CA ALA A 284 -21.42 -24.05 8.16
C ALA A 284 -21.50 -24.25 6.64
N ARG A 285 -21.89 -23.22 5.90
CA ARG A 285 -22.12 -23.28 4.46
C ARG A 285 -21.69 -22.01 3.73
N ASN A 286 -21.75 -22.04 2.41
CA ASN A 286 -21.69 -20.81 1.62
C ASN A 286 -22.99 -20.00 1.80
N ALA A 287 -22.87 -18.68 1.77
CA ALA A 287 -24.02 -17.79 1.75
C ALA A 287 -24.81 -17.94 0.44
N ARG A 288 -26.06 -17.50 0.45
CA ARG A 288 -26.86 -17.33 -0.78
C ARG A 288 -26.70 -15.89 -1.28
N ALA A 289 -26.65 -15.71 -2.57
CA ALA A 289 -26.54 -14.37 -3.17
C ALA A 289 -27.70 -13.46 -2.69
N GLY A 290 -27.35 -12.28 -2.15
CA GLY A 290 -28.30 -11.33 -1.60
C GLY A 290 -28.82 -11.68 -0.19
N GLU A 291 -28.30 -12.71 0.46
CA GLU A 291 -28.58 -13.04 1.86
C GLU A 291 -28.05 -11.91 2.76
N LYS A 292 -28.73 -11.58 3.83
CA LYS A 292 -28.38 -10.47 4.70
C LYS A 292 -28.06 -10.93 6.11
N LEU A 293 -27.10 -10.26 6.73
CA LEU A 293 -26.70 -10.48 8.11
C LEU A 293 -26.41 -9.12 8.78
N VAL A 294 -26.97 -8.88 9.95
CA VAL A 294 -26.55 -7.78 10.82
C VAL A 294 -25.43 -8.31 11.72
N THR A 295 -24.24 -7.73 11.56
CA THR A 295 -23.05 -8.10 12.33
C THR A 295 -23.00 -7.41 13.69
N LEU A 296 -22.09 -7.85 14.59
CA LEU A 296 -21.96 -7.33 15.97
C LEU A 296 -21.69 -5.82 16.05
N ASP A 297 -21.21 -5.20 14.98
CA ASP A 297 -21.04 -3.74 14.86
C ASP A 297 -22.34 -2.98 14.50
N GLY A 298 -23.46 -3.72 14.37
CA GLY A 298 -24.79 -3.17 14.06
C GLY A 298 -25.06 -2.88 12.58
N GLU A 299 -24.11 -3.21 11.70
CA GLU A 299 -24.21 -2.95 10.27
C GLU A 299 -24.87 -4.13 9.52
N GLU A 300 -25.83 -3.84 8.65
CA GLU A 300 -26.40 -4.85 7.74
C GLU A 300 -25.48 -5.10 6.56
N ARG A 301 -25.07 -6.36 6.39
CA ARG A 301 -24.18 -6.82 5.33
C ARG A 301 -24.94 -7.62 4.30
N GLU A 302 -24.82 -7.27 3.02
CA GLU A 302 -25.30 -8.08 1.91
C GLU A 302 -24.21 -9.06 1.48
N LEU A 303 -24.58 -10.36 1.44
CA LEU A 303 -23.67 -11.45 1.21
C LEU A 303 -23.73 -11.94 -0.24
N ILE A 304 -22.64 -12.53 -0.70
CA ILE A 304 -22.52 -13.18 -2.00
C ILE A 304 -22.29 -14.67 -1.82
N ALA A 305 -22.43 -15.45 -2.89
CA ALA A 305 -22.34 -16.92 -2.82
C ALA A 305 -20.96 -17.46 -2.42
N GLU A 306 -19.91 -16.63 -2.53
CA GLU A 306 -18.53 -16.96 -2.14
C GLU A 306 -18.27 -16.74 -0.65
N ASP A 307 -19.12 -16.01 0.06
CA ASP A 307 -18.98 -15.79 1.50
C ASP A 307 -19.34 -17.06 2.28
N LEU A 308 -18.66 -17.27 3.40
CA LEU A 308 -18.95 -18.35 4.32
C LEU A 308 -19.80 -17.84 5.48
N VAL A 309 -20.81 -18.60 5.87
CA VAL A 309 -21.71 -18.28 6.98
C VAL A 309 -21.92 -19.46 7.90
N ILE A 310 -22.11 -19.16 9.18
CA ILE A 310 -22.68 -20.10 10.16
C ILE A 310 -24.17 -19.81 10.23
N THR A 311 -24.98 -20.86 10.15
CA THR A 311 -26.45 -20.74 10.12
C THR A 311 -27.11 -21.62 11.17
N VAL A 312 -28.26 -21.14 11.68
CA VAL A 312 -29.20 -21.87 12.53
C VAL A 312 -30.59 -21.66 11.94
N ALA A 313 -31.39 -22.71 11.84
CA ALA A 313 -32.71 -22.68 11.17
C ALA A 313 -32.63 -22.04 9.76
N ASP A 314 -31.56 -22.37 9.03
CA ASP A 314 -31.24 -21.84 7.68
C ASP A 314 -31.00 -20.32 7.57
N LYS A 315 -30.90 -19.59 8.70
CA LYS A 315 -30.61 -18.17 8.79
C LYS A 315 -29.16 -17.95 9.18
N PRO A 316 -28.42 -16.99 8.54
CA PRO A 316 -27.06 -16.65 8.95
C PRO A 316 -27.06 -16.04 10.36
N VAL A 317 -26.22 -16.62 11.23
CA VAL A 317 -25.98 -16.13 12.59
C VAL A 317 -24.54 -15.63 12.80
N ALA A 318 -23.64 -15.90 11.85
CA ALA A 318 -22.30 -15.32 11.82
C ALA A 318 -21.74 -15.31 10.39
N LEU A 319 -20.91 -14.31 10.09
CA LEU A 319 -20.02 -14.30 8.96
C LEU A 319 -18.77 -15.08 9.36
N ALA A 320 -18.67 -16.31 8.86
CA ALA A 320 -17.69 -17.29 9.30
C ALA A 320 -16.24 -16.74 9.25
N GLY A 321 -15.53 -16.85 10.36
CA GLY A 321 -14.14 -16.42 10.49
C GLY A 321 -13.90 -14.89 10.41
N VAL A 322 -14.95 -14.08 10.30
CA VAL A 322 -14.83 -12.61 10.22
C VAL A 322 -15.50 -11.95 11.42
N MET A 323 -16.83 -12.08 11.57
CA MET A 323 -17.57 -11.43 12.65
C MET A 323 -18.89 -12.16 12.96
N GLY A 324 -19.22 -12.29 14.23
CA GLY A 324 -20.50 -12.81 14.67
C GLY A 324 -21.69 -11.94 14.28
N GLY A 325 -22.88 -12.54 14.29
CA GLY A 325 -24.14 -11.83 14.08
C GLY A 325 -24.76 -11.35 15.39
N GLN A 326 -25.41 -10.19 15.34
CA GLN A 326 -26.05 -9.56 16.50
C GLN A 326 -27.19 -10.42 17.11
N ALA A 327 -27.91 -11.17 16.27
CA ALA A 327 -29.09 -11.93 16.70
C ALA A 327 -28.78 -13.01 17.76
N THR A 328 -27.54 -13.51 17.82
CA THR A 328 -27.11 -14.57 18.73
C THR A 328 -25.98 -14.13 19.67
N GLU A 329 -25.82 -12.81 19.85
CA GLU A 329 -24.83 -12.21 20.73
C GLU A 329 -25.04 -12.61 22.19
N ILE A 330 -23.94 -12.78 22.91
CA ILE A 330 -23.96 -12.97 24.38
C ILE A 330 -24.31 -11.65 25.07
N ASP A 331 -25.31 -11.68 25.94
CA ASP A 331 -25.70 -10.56 26.79
C ASP A 331 -25.79 -10.97 28.27
N ASP A 332 -26.12 -10.04 29.16
CA ASP A 332 -26.18 -10.24 30.61
C ASP A 332 -27.23 -11.31 31.06
N ASN A 333 -28.15 -11.66 30.16
CA ASN A 333 -29.21 -12.67 30.43
C ASN A 333 -28.86 -14.06 29.85
N SER A 334 -27.76 -14.15 29.09
CA SER A 334 -27.34 -15.43 28.50
C SER A 334 -26.98 -16.44 29.58
N LYS A 335 -27.52 -17.65 29.44
CA LYS A 335 -27.35 -18.76 30.43
C LYS A 335 -26.73 -20.00 29.80
N ASN A 336 -26.93 -20.21 28.52
CA ASN A 336 -26.43 -21.38 27.83
C ASN A 336 -25.66 -20.92 26.61
N VAL A 337 -24.39 -21.33 26.51
CA VAL A 337 -23.44 -20.86 25.52
C VAL A 337 -23.00 -22.01 24.63
N VAL A 338 -22.94 -21.76 23.32
CA VAL A 338 -22.22 -22.61 22.37
C VAL A 338 -20.92 -21.96 22.03
N LEU A 339 -19.81 -22.59 22.40
CA LEU A 339 -18.45 -22.20 21.95
C LEU A 339 -18.16 -22.84 20.60
N GLU A 340 -17.68 -22.05 19.65
CA GLU A 340 -17.22 -22.46 18.32
C GLU A 340 -15.71 -22.40 18.23
N ALA A 341 -15.10 -23.47 17.67
CA ALA A 341 -13.73 -23.44 17.14
C ALA A 341 -13.73 -24.16 15.78
N ALA A 342 -13.34 -23.47 14.73
CA ALA A 342 -13.42 -23.98 13.36
C ALA A 342 -12.13 -23.70 12.59
N VAL A 343 -12.02 -24.32 11.41
CA VAL A 343 -10.97 -24.04 10.42
C VAL A 343 -11.66 -23.74 9.09
N PHE A 344 -11.44 -22.53 8.61
CA PHE A 344 -11.96 -22.03 7.34
C PHE A 344 -10.85 -21.85 6.31
N ASP A 345 -11.20 -21.91 5.01
CA ASP A 345 -10.27 -21.57 3.92
C ASP A 345 -9.83 -20.10 4.02
N GLY A 346 -8.55 -19.87 4.27
CA GLY A 346 -7.99 -18.53 4.49
C GLY A 346 -8.18 -17.58 3.30
N THR A 347 -8.20 -18.10 2.07
CA THR A 347 -8.44 -17.29 0.86
C THR A 347 -9.87 -16.77 0.83
N SER A 348 -10.84 -17.60 1.19
CA SER A 348 -12.25 -17.19 1.28
C SER A 348 -12.44 -16.12 2.34
N ILE A 349 -11.87 -16.30 3.54
CA ILE A 349 -11.94 -15.29 4.62
C ILE A 349 -11.30 -13.97 4.18
N ARG A 350 -10.11 -13.99 3.57
CA ARG A 350 -9.43 -12.80 3.08
C ARG A 350 -10.27 -12.03 2.05
N LYS A 351 -10.89 -12.75 1.09
CA LYS A 351 -11.73 -12.12 0.06
C LYS A 351 -12.97 -11.46 0.65
N THR A 352 -13.65 -12.15 1.55
CA THR A 352 -14.85 -11.64 2.24
C THR A 352 -14.50 -10.42 3.10
N SER A 353 -13.46 -10.51 3.94
CA SER A 353 -12.97 -9.42 4.78
C SER A 353 -12.56 -8.20 3.95
N GLY A 354 -11.82 -8.40 2.85
CA GLY A 354 -11.41 -7.33 1.93
C GLY A 354 -12.57 -6.68 1.21
N ARG A 355 -13.53 -7.45 0.68
CA ARG A 355 -14.72 -6.95 -0.01
C ARG A 355 -15.61 -6.11 0.88
N LEU A 356 -15.81 -6.55 2.11
CA LEU A 356 -16.65 -5.85 3.09
C LEU A 356 -15.90 -4.74 3.85
N ASN A 357 -14.58 -4.58 3.59
CA ASN A 357 -13.69 -3.73 4.37
C ASN A 357 -13.83 -3.93 5.89
N LEU A 358 -13.95 -5.20 6.29
CA LEU A 358 -14.22 -5.64 7.67
C LEU A 358 -13.07 -6.54 8.14
N ARG A 359 -12.05 -5.93 8.72
CA ARG A 359 -10.92 -6.65 9.33
C ARG A 359 -11.16 -6.85 10.81
N SER A 360 -10.95 -8.07 11.28
CA SER A 360 -11.00 -8.45 12.68
C SER A 360 -9.75 -9.25 13.07
N GLU A 361 -9.50 -9.40 14.38
CA GLU A 361 -8.44 -10.28 14.90
C GLU A 361 -8.62 -11.72 14.44
N SER A 362 -9.89 -12.17 14.29
CA SER A 362 -10.23 -13.48 13.74
C SER A 362 -9.87 -13.60 12.26
N SER A 363 -10.33 -12.67 11.42
CA SER A 363 -10.04 -12.71 9.98
C SER A 363 -8.55 -12.63 9.68
N SER A 364 -7.82 -11.83 10.46
CA SER A 364 -6.36 -11.68 10.33
C SER A 364 -5.59 -12.98 10.61
N ARG A 365 -6.11 -13.84 11.48
CA ARG A 365 -5.52 -15.17 11.75
C ARG A 365 -5.95 -16.20 10.73
N PHE A 366 -7.24 -16.31 10.43
CA PHE A 366 -7.73 -17.28 9.45
C PHE A 366 -7.12 -17.07 8.06
N GLU A 367 -6.97 -15.80 7.59
CA GLU A 367 -6.41 -15.52 6.27
C GLU A 367 -4.94 -15.97 6.12
N LYS A 368 -4.19 -16.03 7.23
CA LYS A 368 -2.78 -16.44 7.28
C LYS A 368 -2.60 -17.91 7.70
N GLY A 369 -3.66 -18.55 8.16
CA GLY A 369 -3.65 -19.91 8.68
C GLY A 369 -3.58 -19.96 10.21
N ILE A 370 -4.00 -21.11 10.75
CA ILE A 370 -4.01 -21.43 12.18
C ILE A 370 -3.44 -22.84 12.42
N ASN A 371 -3.11 -23.14 13.67
CA ASN A 371 -2.60 -24.46 14.06
C ASN A 371 -3.75 -25.49 14.14
N TYR A 372 -3.81 -26.41 13.18
CA TYR A 372 -4.86 -27.43 13.13
C TYR A 372 -4.81 -28.43 14.29
N ALA A 373 -3.62 -28.67 14.85
CA ALA A 373 -3.46 -29.66 15.93
C ALA A 373 -4.06 -29.21 17.26
N THR A 374 -4.22 -27.90 17.48
CA THR A 374 -4.67 -27.35 18.76
C THR A 374 -6.12 -26.89 18.79
N VAL A 375 -6.89 -27.04 17.71
CA VAL A 375 -8.30 -26.56 17.62
C VAL A 375 -9.17 -27.17 18.73
N ALA A 376 -9.07 -28.48 18.97
CA ALA A 376 -9.83 -29.15 20.01
C ALA A 376 -9.36 -28.77 21.42
N GLU A 377 -8.03 -28.65 21.63
CA GLU A 377 -7.43 -28.22 22.88
C GLU A 377 -7.88 -26.78 23.24
N ALA A 378 -7.86 -25.87 22.28
CA ALA A 378 -8.29 -24.49 22.48
C ALA A 378 -9.76 -24.38 22.88
N LEU A 379 -10.63 -25.21 22.24
CA LEU A 379 -12.06 -25.27 22.56
C LEU A 379 -12.27 -25.80 23.99
N ASP A 380 -11.57 -26.86 24.38
CA ASP A 380 -11.65 -27.45 25.72
C ASP A 380 -11.09 -26.46 26.77
N PHE A 381 -10.01 -25.78 26.48
CA PHE A 381 -9.43 -24.77 27.34
C PHE A 381 -10.42 -23.61 27.61
N ALA A 382 -11.09 -23.11 26.54
CA ALA A 382 -12.13 -22.07 26.67
C ALA A 382 -13.30 -22.55 27.54
N ALA A 383 -13.77 -23.77 27.32
CA ALA A 383 -14.88 -24.35 28.11
C ALA A 383 -14.49 -24.45 29.58
N THR A 384 -13.27 -24.86 29.90
CA THR A 384 -12.76 -24.94 31.28
C THR A 384 -12.70 -23.55 31.92
N MET A 385 -12.23 -22.52 31.17
CA MET A 385 -12.24 -21.15 31.68
C MET A 385 -13.67 -20.65 31.98
N LEU A 386 -14.67 -21.03 31.19
CA LEU A 386 -16.06 -20.66 31.48
C LEU A 386 -16.58 -21.35 32.77
N THR A 387 -16.12 -22.57 33.09
CA THR A 387 -16.40 -23.17 34.39
C THR A 387 -15.77 -22.35 35.52
N GLU A 388 -14.52 -21.87 35.35
CA GLU A 388 -13.80 -21.15 36.38
C GLU A 388 -14.30 -19.70 36.57
N LEU A 389 -14.64 -19.00 35.47
CA LEU A 389 -14.92 -17.56 35.48
C LEU A 389 -16.42 -17.23 35.36
N ALA A 390 -17.22 -18.14 34.85
CA ALA A 390 -18.65 -17.92 34.62
C ALA A 390 -19.55 -18.96 35.33
N ASP A 391 -19.00 -19.80 36.20
CA ASP A 391 -19.70 -20.83 36.96
C ASP A 391 -20.42 -21.86 36.05
N GLY A 392 -20.00 -22.01 34.77
CA GLY A 392 -20.71 -22.82 33.79
C GLY A 392 -20.50 -24.31 33.91
N ASP A 393 -21.52 -25.06 33.51
CA ASP A 393 -21.54 -26.54 33.45
C ASP A 393 -21.24 -27.00 32.03
N VAL A 394 -20.05 -27.61 31.79
CA VAL A 394 -19.67 -28.11 30.47
C VAL A 394 -20.35 -29.44 30.18
N LEU A 395 -21.15 -29.53 29.11
CA LEU A 395 -21.82 -30.76 28.69
C LEU A 395 -20.81 -31.79 28.15
N ALA A 396 -21.16 -33.09 28.33
CA ALA A 396 -20.29 -34.19 27.94
C ALA A 396 -20.09 -34.28 26.43
N GLY A 397 -18.82 -34.34 26.02
CA GLY A 397 -18.37 -34.47 24.63
C GLY A 397 -18.40 -33.16 23.82
N ARG A 398 -17.63 -33.17 22.74
CA ARG A 398 -17.68 -32.16 21.69
C ARG A 398 -18.64 -32.62 20.60
N VAL A 399 -19.29 -31.66 19.92
CA VAL A 399 -20.04 -31.91 18.69
C VAL A 399 -19.23 -31.44 17.52
N GLU A 400 -18.89 -32.34 16.59
CA GLU A 400 -17.87 -32.08 15.58
C GLU A 400 -18.32 -32.51 14.18
N ALA A 401 -17.95 -31.73 13.16
CA ALA A 401 -18.07 -32.07 11.75
C ALA A 401 -16.77 -31.72 11.00
N GLY A 402 -16.46 -32.55 9.98
CA GLY A 402 -15.21 -32.42 9.22
C GLY A 402 -13.98 -32.90 9.98
N SER A 403 -12.82 -32.82 9.35
CA SER A 403 -11.55 -33.22 9.97
C SER A 403 -10.39 -32.47 9.29
N VAL A 404 -9.33 -32.24 10.05
CA VAL A 404 -8.07 -31.65 9.55
C VAL A 404 -6.90 -32.56 9.92
N PRO A 405 -5.82 -32.58 9.13
CA PRO A 405 -4.62 -33.33 9.48
C PRO A 405 -3.94 -32.69 10.71
N THR A 406 -3.65 -33.51 11.70
CA THR A 406 -2.99 -33.09 12.95
C THR A 406 -1.56 -33.61 13.11
N GLU A 407 -1.19 -34.59 12.29
CA GLU A 407 0.15 -35.18 12.31
C GLU A 407 1.20 -34.22 11.76
N ASP A 408 2.43 -34.36 12.25
CA ASP A 408 3.59 -33.60 11.77
C ASP A 408 3.83 -33.77 10.26
N VAL A 409 4.47 -32.80 9.65
CA VAL A 409 4.84 -32.85 8.22
C VAL A 409 6.31 -33.26 8.12
N GLU A 410 6.59 -34.28 7.30
CA GLU A 410 7.97 -34.69 7.06
C GLU A 410 8.59 -33.98 5.86
N VAL A 411 9.72 -33.32 6.08
CA VAL A 411 10.51 -32.64 5.04
C VAL A 411 11.95 -33.18 5.07
N SER A 412 12.45 -33.63 3.91
CA SER A 412 13.80 -34.23 3.82
C SER A 412 14.75 -33.29 3.08
N THR A 413 16.03 -33.30 3.52
CA THR A 413 17.12 -32.58 2.85
C THR A 413 18.48 -33.31 3.11
N THR A 414 19.59 -32.71 2.69
CA THR A 414 20.95 -33.20 2.94
C THR A 414 21.81 -32.12 3.58
N LEU A 415 22.82 -32.49 4.32
CA LEU A 415 23.78 -31.54 4.91
C LEU A 415 24.53 -30.75 3.82
N ASP A 416 24.88 -31.43 2.72
CA ASP A 416 25.50 -30.77 1.56
C ASP A 416 24.62 -29.67 0.96
N TYR A 417 23.31 -29.95 0.78
CA TYR A 417 22.39 -28.94 0.28
C TYR A 417 22.33 -27.72 1.19
N VAL A 418 22.25 -27.90 2.50
CA VAL A 418 22.25 -26.82 3.49
C VAL A 418 23.52 -25.98 3.37
N ASN A 419 24.69 -26.64 3.44
CA ASN A 419 26.00 -25.97 3.42
C ASN A 419 26.23 -25.21 2.10
N VAL A 420 25.91 -25.81 0.96
CA VAL A 420 26.00 -25.13 -0.35
C VAL A 420 25.10 -23.91 -0.42
N ARG A 421 23.87 -23.95 0.12
CA ARG A 421 22.96 -22.82 0.09
C ARG A 421 23.36 -21.68 1.02
N LEU A 422 23.90 -22.01 2.20
CA LEU A 422 24.32 -21.01 3.19
C LEU A 422 25.78 -20.56 3.02
N GLY A 423 26.59 -21.32 2.25
CA GLY A 423 28.03 -21.08 2.12
C GLY A 423 28.78 -21.43 3.40
N THR A 424 28.26 -22.36 4.19
CA THR A 424 28.79 -22.77 5.51
C THR A 424 29.44 -24.14 5.49
N GLU A 425 30.09 -24.53 6.60
CA GLU A 425 30.65 -25.87 6.86
C GLU A 425 30.02 -26.45 8.14
N LEU A 426 28.68 -26.31 8.30
CA LEU A 426 27.95 -26.86 9.43
C LEU A 426 28.12 -28.39 9.49
N THR A 427 28.14 -28.92 10.69
CA THR A 427 28.12 -30.36 10.94
C THR A 427 26.70 -30.89 11.13
N TYR A 428 26.51 -32.20 11.07
CA TYR A 428 25.18 -32.77 11.37
C TYR A 428 24.76 -32.51 12.83
N ALA A 429 25.69 -32.41 13.76
CA ALA A 429 25.41 -32.07 15.16
C ALA A 429 24.91 -30.64 15.33
N ASP A 430 25.39 -29.70 14.50
CA ASP A 430 24.89 -28.33 14.50
C ASP A 430 23.43 -28.30 14.03
N ILE A 431 23.09 -29.12 13.04
CA ILE A 431 21.69 -29.27 12.54
C ILE A 431 20.79 -29.89 13.62
N GLU A 432 21.30 -30.90 14.35
CA GLU A 432 20.55 -31.52 15.47
C GLU A 432 20.25 -30.50 16.57
N ASP A 433 21.23 -29.66 16.95
CA ASP A 433 21.02 -28.59 17.94
C ASP A 433 19.97 -27.58 17.52
N VAL A 434 20.01 -27.15 16.25
CA VAL A 434 19.01 -26.18 15.70
C VAL A 434 17.59 -26.75 15.78
N PHE A 435 17.38 -27.99 15.28
CA PHE A 435 16.03 -28.57 15.27
C PHE A 435 15.55 -28.96 16.67
N ALA A 436 16.47 -29.35 17.57
CA ALA A 436 16.13 -29.58 18.97
C ALA A 436 15.62 -28.28 19.64
N LYS A 437 16.30 -27.13 19.43
CA LYS A 437 15.85 -25.82 19.92
C LYS A 437 14.48 -25.42 19.38
N LEU A 438 14.21 -25.74 18.11
CA LEU A 438 12.90 -25.50 17.49
C LEU A 438 11.81 -26.47 17.97
N GLY A 439 12.19 -27.56 18.66
CA GLY A 439 11.28 -28.62 19.05
C GLY A 439 10.77 -29.44 17.86
N PHE A 440 11.62 -29.63 16.83
CA PHE A 440 11.32 -30.45 15.65
C PHE A 440 11.99 -31.82 15.80
N GLY A 441 11.30 -32.86 15.35
CA GLY A 441 11.87 -34.20 15.28
C GLY A 441 12.92 -34.30 14.16
N LEU A 442 14.02 -35.02 14.40
CA LEU A 442 15.05 -35.26 13.39
C LEU A 442 15.41 -36.74 13.30
N SER A 443 15.51 -37.25 12.09
CA SER A 443 15.90 -38.64 11.81
C SER A 443 16.82 -38.72 10.59
N GLY A 444 17.74 -39.73 10.56
CA GLY A 444 18.66 -39.93 9.42
C GLY A 444 20.12 -39.66 9.75
N ASN A 445 20.86 -39.11 8.78
CA ASN A 445 22.26 -38.74 8.89
C ASN A 445 22.64 -37.61 7.93
N ALA A 446 23.94 -37.25 7.87
CA ALA A 446 24.43 -36.17 7.02
C ALA A 446 24.08 -36.32 5.52
N ASP A 447 24.07 -37.56 4.98
CA ASP A 447 23.77 -37.80 3.58
C ASP A 447 22.30 -37.55 3.24
N LYS A 448 21.39 -37.85 4.18
CA LYS A 448 19.99 -37.58 4.08
C LYS A 448 19.35 -37.59 5.46
N PHE A 449 18.66 -36.52 5.81
CA PHE A 449 17.86 -36.46 7.03
C PHE A 449 16.45 -35.95 6.74
N THR A 450 15.54 -36.35 7.62
CA THR A 450 14.13 -35.99 7.58
C THR A 450 13.79 -35.27 8.88
N VAL A 451 13.13 -34.12 8.74
CA VAL A 451 12.66 -33.29 9.85
C VAL A 451 11.16 -33.49 9.98
N SER A 452 10.69 -33.90 11.17
CA SER A 452 9.29 -33.93 11.55
C SER A 452 8.90 -32.55 12.06
N VAL A 453 8.16 -31.80 11.23
CA VAL A 453 7.76 -30.42 11.47
C VAL A 453 6.37 -30.39 12.14
N PRO A 454 6.24 -29.86 13.38
CA PRO A 454 4.95 -29.78 14.06
C PRO A 454 3.96 -28.88 13.30
N ARG A 455 2.67 -29.19 13.36
CA ARG A 455 1.62 -28.44 12.68
C ARG A 455 1.51 -26.97 13.06
N ARG A 456 2.09 -26.55 14.16
CA ARG A 456 2.25 -25.11 14.50
C ARG A 456 3.10 -24.32 13.50
N ARG A 457 3.92 -25.00 12.68
CA ARG A 457 4.76 -24.43 11.63
C ARG A 457 4.29 -24.92 10.25
N TRP A 458 3.08 -24.48 9.86
CA TRP A 458 2.48 -24.83 8.56
C TRP A 458 3.12 -24.13 7.36
N ASP A 459 3.99 -23.18 7.60
CA ASP A 459 4.83 -22.50 6.63
C ASP A 459 5.97 -23.37 6.07
N ILE A 460 6.38 -24.41 6.80
CA ILE A 460 7.50 -25.28 6.43
C ILE A 460 6.99 -26.49 5.65
N ALA A 461 7.26 -26.52 4.34
CA ALA A 461 6.78 -27.57 3.44
C ALA A 461 7.85 -28.13 2.51
N ILE A 462 8.94 -27.40 2.25
CA ILE A 462 10.01 -27.78 1.34
C ILE A 462 11.39 -27.65 2.00
N GLN A 463 12.39 -28.23 1.37
CA GLN A 463 13.78 -28.20 1.91
C GLN A 463 14.36 -26.78 2.05
N ALA A 464 13.91 -25.81 1.24
CA ALA A 464 14.35 -24.42 1.37
C ALA A 464 13.89 -23.80 2.70
N ASP A 465 12.70 -24.17 3.19
CA ASP A 465 12.18 -23.68 4.46
C ASP A 465 13.03 -24.22 5.63
N LEU A 466 13.54 -25.47 5.52
CA LEU A 466 14.49 -26.00 6.52
C LEU A 466 15.81 -25.23 6.53
N VAL A 467 16.29 -24.79 5.36
CA VAL A 467 17.50 -23.96 5.26
C VAL A 467 17.31 -22.61 5.93
N GLU A 468 16.12 -22.01 5.78
CA GLU A 468 15.73 -20.75 6.47
C GLU A 468 15.79 -20.94 7.99
N GLU A 469 15.16 -21.99 8.50
CA GLU A 469 15.15 -22.28 9.95
C GLU A 469 16.57 -22.48 10.51
N ILE A 470 17.42 -23.20 9.78
CA ILE A 470 18.83 -23.39 10.16
C ILE A 470 19.56 -22.04 10.15
N ALA A 471 19.44 -21.26 9.10
CA ALA A 471 20.12 -19.98 8.94
C ALA A 471 19.75 -18.98 10.04
N ARG A 472 18.47 -18.84 10.36
CA ARG A 472 18.01 -17.86 11.33
C ARG A 472 18.39 -18.22 12.77
N ILE A 473 18.35 -19.50 13.14
CA ILE A 473 18.75 -19.96 14.50
C ILE A 473 20.28 -20.00 14.64
N TYR A 474 20.99 -20.37 13.57
CA TYR A 474 22.46 -20.27 13.52
C TYR A 474 22.92 -18.81 13.63
N GLY A 475 22.15 -17.88 13.07
CA GLY A 475 22.37 -16.44 13.04
C GLY A 475 22.93 -15.98 11.71
N TYR A 476 22.22 -15.06 11.05
CA TYR A 476 22.62 -14.48 9.77
C TYR A 476 23.99 -13.79 9.82
N ASP A 477 24.37 -13.21 10.97
CA ASP A 477 25.69 -12.57 11.18
C ASP A 477 26.85 -13.57 11.11
N ASN A 478 26.58 -14.86 11.31
CA ASN A 478 27.58 -15.92 11.23
C ASN A 478 27.75 -16.48 9.79
N LEU A 479 26.88 -16.07 8.85
CA LEU A 479 26.98 -16.52 7.47
C LEU A 479 28.14 -15.81 6.75
N PRO A 480 28.93 -16.52 5.93
CA PRO A 480 30.06 -15.92 5.21
C PRO A 480 29.54 -14.95 4.14
N THR A 481 30.14 -13.76 4.09
CA THR A 481 29.90 -12.81 3.01
C THR A 481 30.78 -13.17 1.82
N THR A 482 30.18 -13.63 0.73
CA THR A 482 30.87 -13.99 -0.50
C THR A 482 30.45 -13.13 -1.67
N LEU A 483 31.36 -12.94 -2.63
CA LEU A 483 31.03 -12.31 -3.91
C LEU A 483 30.48 -13.36 -4.87
N PRO A 484 29.47 -13.06 -5.68
CA PRO A 484 29.00 -13.96 -6.72
C PRO A 484 30.12 -14.24 -7.73
N GLU A 485 30.37 -15.51 -8.01
CA GLU A 485 31.24 -15.93 -9.09
C GLU A 485 30.44 -15.96 -10.41
N ALA A 486 30.79 -15.10 -11.34
CA ALA A 486 30.17 -15.06 -12.66
C ALA A 486 31.23 -14.78 -13.73
N ALA A 487 31.06 -15.37 -14.90
CA ALA A 487 31.84 -14.99 -16.05
C ALA A 487 31.60 -13.51 -16.37
N GLY A 488 32.71 -12.75 -16.42
CA GLY A 488 32.65 -11.33 -16.79
C GLY A 488 32.14 -11.18 -18.22
N THR A 489 30.96 -10.61 -18.40
CA THR A 489 30.44 -10.23 -19.72
C THR A 489 30.46 -8.72 -19.86
N ALA A 490 30.88 -8.22 -21.05
CA ALA A 490 30.79 -6.79 -21.31
C ALA A 490 29.31 -6.36 -21.30
N GLY A 491 29.00 -5.42 -20.41
CA GLY A 491 27.68 -4.83 -20.38
C GLY A 491 27.45 -3.94 -21.63
N GLU A 492 26.30 -4.09 -22.29
CA GLU A 492 25.90 -3.25 -23.40
C GLU A 492 24.49 -2.70 -23.18
N LEU A 493 24.27 -1.46 -23.61
CA LEU A 493 22.94 -0.87 -23.61
C LEU A 493 22.08 -1.47 -24.71
N THR A 494 20.82 -1.75 -24.41
CA THR A 494 19.84 -2.10 -25.45
C THR A 494 19.59 -0.93 -26.40
N ALA A 495 18.99 -1.18 -27.57
CA ALA A 495 18.63 -0.14 -28.53
C ALA A 495 17.75 0.95 -27.90
N THR A 496 16.73 0.54 -27.14
CA THR A 496 15.84 1.43 -26.38
C THR A 496 16.60 2.31 -25.38
N GLN A 497 17.53 1.73 -24.63
CA GLN A 497 18.36 2.48 -23.67
C GLN A 497 19.29 3.48 -24.38
N LYS A 498 19.89 3.07 -25.51
CA LYS A 498 20.72 3.96 -26.36
C LYS A 498 19.88 5.13 -26.87
N LEU A 499 18.70 4.86 -27.42
CA LEU A 499 17.78 5.90 -27.89
C LEU A 499 17.36 6.86 -26.77
N ARG A 500 16.91 6.35 -25.64
CA ARG A 500 16.51 7.20 -24.51
C ARG A 500 17.63 8.13 -24.03
N ARG A 501 18.85 7.62 -23.91
CA ARG A 501 20.02 8.45 -23.54
C ARG A 501 20.32 9.50 -24.62
N LYS A 502 20.23 9.10 -25.89
CA LYS A 502 20.44 10.02 -27.02
C LYS A 502 19.37 11.12 -27.05
N MET A 503 18.10 10.76 -26.82
CA MET A 503 17.00 11.74 -26.72
C MET A 503 17.21 12.76 -25.61
N ARG A 504 17.63 12.33 -24.42
CA ARG A 504 18.00 13.23 -23.32
C ARG A 504 19.09 14.21 -23.73
N SER A 505 20.20 13.70 -24.25
CA SER A 505 21.30 14.55 -24.72
C SER A 505 20.86 15.56 -25.77
N ILE A 506 19.99 15.19 -26.71
CA ILE A 506 19.48 16.10 -27.73
C ILE A 506 18.58 17.17 -27.10
N ALA A 507 17.68 16.77 -26.21
CA ALA A 507 16.75 17.65 -25.52
C ALA A 507 17.52 18.68 -24.65
N GLU A 508 18.51 18.25 -23.89
CA GLU A 508 19.35 19.09 -23.05
C GLU A 508 20.18 20.05 -23.91
N ALA A 509 20.73 19.57 -25.05
CA ALA A 509 21.46 20.45 -26.00
C ALA A 509 20.55 21.47 -26.68
N ALA A 510 19.24 21.20 -26.77
CA ALA A 510 18.25 22.17 -27.24
C ALA A 510 17.78 23.15 -26.12
N GLY A 511 18.35 23.06 -24.92
CA GLY A 511 18.04 23.94 -23.79
C GLY A 511 16.82 23.51 -22.98
N LEU A 512 16.38 22.24 -23.10
CA LEU A 512 15.25 21.70 -22.35
C LEU A 512 15.71 21.06 -21.04
N SER A 513 14.89 21.13 -19.98
CA SER A 513 15.12 20.51 -18.66
C SER A 513 14.16 19.33 -18.46
N GLU A 514 14.68 18.21 -17.96
CA GLU A 514 13.86 17.01 -17.72
C GLU A 514 12.90 17.23 -16.54
N ILE A 515 11.67 16.77 -16.70
CA ILE A 515 10.67 16.67 -15.63
C ILE A 515 10.14 15.25 -15.56
N VAL A 516 9.51 14.92 -14.44
CA VAL A 516 8.75 13.69 -14.26
C VAL A 516 7.38 14.05 -13.70
N SER A 517 6.33 13.76 -14.46
CA SER A 517 4.95 13.97 -14.04
C SER A 517 4.27 12.65 -13.70
N TYR A 518 3.12 12.73 -13.02
CA TYR A 518 2.34 11.55 -12.67
C TYR A 518 1.73 10.86 -13.91
N ALA A 519 1.79 9.53 -13.91
CA ALA A 519 1.08 8.72 -14.91
C ALA A 519 -0.45 8.66 -14.65
N LEU A 520 -0.88 9.01 -13.44
CA LEU A 520 -2.29 9.07 -13.06
C LEU A 520 -2.81 10.50 -13.18
N THR A 521 -4.02 10.65 -13.74
CA THR A 521 -4.66 11.93 -13.99
C THR A 521 -6.18 11.82 -13.90
N THR A 522 -6.92 12.86 -14.30
CA THR A 522 -8.39 12.82 -14.44
C THR A 522 -8.82 12.27 -15.81
N PRO A 523 -10.03 11.76 -15.95
CA PRO A 523 -10.56 11.28 -17.24
C PRO A 523 -10.44 12.31 -18.38
N GLU A 524 -10.73 13.58 -18.11
CA GLU A 524 -10.70 14.66 -19.09
C GLU A 524 -9.27 14.92 -19.57
N LYS A 525 -8.32 15.07 -18.65
CA LYS A 525 -6.91 15.31 -18.97
C LYS A 525 -6.23 14.12 -19.66
N ALA A 526 -6.70 12.89 -19.36
CA ALA A 526 -6.13 11.69 -19.96
C ALA A 526 -6.17 11.71 -21.48
N THR A 527 -7.25 12.21 -22.08
CA THR A 527 -7.52 12.17 -23.53
C THR A 527 -7.36 13.51 -24.24
N GLU A 528 -7.16 14.62 -23.51
CA GLU A 528 -7.30 16.00 -24.04
C GLU A 528 -6.37 16.31 -25.21
N PHE A 529 -5.12 15.81 -25.19
CA PHE A 529 -4.12 16.04 -26.26
C PHE A 529 -3.83 14.79 -27.09
N THR A 530 -4.69 13.78 -27.03
CA THR A 530 -4.45 12.50 -27.67
C THR A 530 -4.98 12.50 -29.11
N LEU A 531 -4.09 12.25 -30.10
CA LEU A 531 -4.47 12.17 -31.53
C LEU A 531 -5.40 10.99 -31.83
N GLN A 532 -5.25 9.89 -31.12
CA GLN A 532 -6.06 8.67 -31.26
C GLN A 532 -6.53 8.21 -29.87
N PRO A 533 -7.63 8.78 -29.35
CA PRO A 533 -8.15 8.38 -28.03
C PRO A 533 -8.50 6.90 -27.99
N SER A 534 -8.21 6.26 -26.87
CA SER A 534 -8.59 4.89 -26.55
C SER A 534 -9.51 4.84 -25.33
N ASN A 535 -9.97 3.65 -24.94
CA ASN A 535 -10.71 3.48 -23.70
C ASN A 535 -9.84 3.94 -22.52
N LEU A 536 -10.47 4.41 -21.44
CA LEU A 536 -9.77 4.76 -20.21
C LEU A 536 -9.38 3.50 -19.44
N THR A 537 -8.20 3.51 -18.84
CA THR A 537 -7.80 2.53 -17.84
C THR A 537 -7.95 3.16 -16.47
N GLU A 538 -9.01 2.76 -15.76
CA GLU A 538 -9.37 3.28 -14.45
C GLU A 538 -8.75 2.44 -13.33
N LEU A 539 -8.34 3.08 -12.23
CA LEU A 539 -7.95 2.37 -11.02
C LEU A 539 -9.19 1.85 -10.29
N MET A 540 -9.13 0.64 -9.79
CA MET A 540 -10.23 0.04 -9.00
C MET A 540 -10.49 0.82 -7.70
N TRP A 541 -9.43 1.31 -7.06
CA TRP A 541 -9.46 2.06 -5.81
C TRP A 541 -8.52 3.27 -5.90
N PRO A 542 -8.95 4.37 -6.56
CA PRO A 542 -8.11 5.56 -6.65
C PRO A 542 -8.01 6.27 -5.30
N MET A 543 -6.84 6.77 -4.96
CA MET A 543 -6.62 7.55 -3.74
C MET A 543 -7.35 8.91 -3.79
N SER A 544 -7.55 9.47 -4.98
CA SER A 544 -8.33 10.68 -5.20
C SER A 544 -8.88 10.72 -6.63
N VAL A 545 -9.89 11.56 -6.88
CA VAL A 545 -10.49 11.74 -8.20
C VAL A 545 -9.46 12.27 -9.21
N GLU A 546 -8.53 13.11 -8.78
CA GLU A 546 -7.48 13.71 -9.61
C GLU A 546 -6.43 12.68 -10.08
N ARG A 547 -6.46 11.46 -9.54
CA ARG A 547 -5.51 10.38 -9.79
C ARG A 547 -6.22 9.05 -10.07
N SER A 548 -7.30 9.11 -10.85
CA SER A 548 -8.21 7.96 -11.03
C SER A 548 -7.96 7.14 -12.29
N VAL A 549 -7.30 7.71 -13.31
CA VAL A 549 -7.07 7.03 -14.60
C VAL A 549 -5.63 7.16 -15.07
N LEU A 550 -5.19 6.23 -15.90
CA LEU A 550 -3.89 6.30 -16.56
C LEU A 550 -3.91 7.28 -17.72
N ARG A 551 -2.87 8.10 -17.87
CA ARG A 551 -2.72 9.12 -18.92
C ARG A 551 -2.56 8.50 -20.32
N GLN A 552 -3.17 9.12 -21.35
CA GLN A 552 -2.98 8.82 -22.76
C GLN A 552 -2.12 9.87 -23.47
N ASN A 553 -1.69 10.93 -22.77
CA ASN A 553 -0.75 11.95 -23.21
C ASN A 553 0.12 12.43 -22.04
N VAL A 554 1.29 13.00 -22.36
CA VAL A 554 2.21 13.60 -21.38
C VAL A 554 1.97 15.11 -21.25
N VAL A 555 1.43 15.73 -22.28
CA VAL A 555 1.26 17.19 -22.41
C VAL A 555 0.44 17.77 -21.25
N SER A 556 -0.66 17.14 -20.85
CA SER A 556 -1.49 17.64 -19.74
C SER A 556 -0.72 17.79 -18.42
N GLY A 557 0.15 16.82 -18.09
CA GLY A 557 1.02 16.89 -16.91
C GLY A 557 2.11 17.96 -17.02
N MET A 558 2.59 18.21 -18.24
CA MET A 558 3.54 19.29 -18.49
C MET A 558 2.90 20.68 -18.30
N LEU A 559 1.66 20.86 -18.75
CA LEU A 559 0.92 22.11 -18.53
C LEU A 559 0.67 22.36 -17.05
N ASP A 560 0.35 21.34 -16.25
CA ASP A 560 0.24 21.46 -14.80
C ASP A 560 1.59 21.90 -14.18
N THR A 561 2.71 21.37 -14.67
CA THR A 561 4.05 21.76 -14.24
C THR A 561 4.38 23.21 -14.60
N ILE A 562 4.00 23.65 -15.82
CA ILE A 562 4.17 25.06 -16.23
C ILE A 562 3.32 25.98 -15.36
N ALA A 563 2.04 25.65 -15.11
CA ALA A 563 1.15 26.41 -14.25
C ALA A 563 1.73 26.58 -12.84
N TYR A 564 2.25 25.49 -12.27
CA TYR A 564 2.90 25.50 -10.97
C TYR A 564 4.09 26.47 -10.90
N ASN A 565 4.93 26.48 -11.93
CA ASN A 565 6.11 27.33 -12.01
C ASN A 565 5.75 28.79 -12.28
N VAL A 566 4.82 29.06 -13.20
CA VAL A 566 4.33 30.41 -13.52
C VAL A 566 3.69 31.07 -12.28
N ALA A 567 2.93 30.34 -11.49
CA ALA A 567 2.38 30.83 -10.22
C ALA A 567 3.48 31.25 -9.23
N ARG A 568 4.72 30.73 -9.38
CA ARG A 568 5.90 31.09 -8.61
C ARG A 568 6.83 32.07 -9.31
N LYS A 569 6.32 32.73 -10.35
CA LYS A 569 7.03 33.76 -11.16
C LYS A 569 8.17 33.22 -12.00
N ASN A 570 8.18 31.93 -12.29
CA ASN A 570 9.11 31.25 -13.18
C ASN A 570 8.40 31.09 -14.54
N SER A 571 8.53 32.09 -15.43
CA SER A 571 7.71 32.18 -16.64
C SER A 571 8.43 31.75 -17.93
N ASN A 572 9.77 31.71 -17.94
CA ASN A 572 10.54 31.21 -19.08
C ASN A 572 10.88 29.74 -18.88
N LEU A 573 10.12 28.88 -19.49
CA LEU A 573 10.17 27.42 -19.25
C LEU A 573 10.40 26.67 -20.55
N ALA A 574 11.37 25.76 -20.52
CA ALA A 574 11.64 24.81 -21.58
C ALA A 574 11.88 23.44 -20.93
N ILE A 575 10.85 22.60 -20.95
CA ILE A 575 10.82 21.32 -20.22
C ILE A 575 10.54 20.14 -21.15
N TYR A 576 11.04 18.95 -20.82
CA TYR A 576 10.75 17.72 -21.52
C TYR A 576 10.53 16.55 -20.54
N GLU A 577 9.85 15.54 -21.02
CA GLU A 577 9.65 14.27 -20.30
C GLU A 577 9.79 13.08 -21.26
N ILE A 578 10.46 12.02 -20.79
CA ILE A 578 10.42 10.69 -21.42
C ILE A 578 9.63 9.78 -20.51
N GLY A 579 8.39 9.54 -20.86
CA GLY A 579 7.44 8.78 -20.05
C GLY A 579 6.72 7.68 -20.83
N LYS A 580 5.75 7.08 -20.16
CA LYS A 580 4.81 6.14 -20.79
C LYS A 580 3.43 6.79 -20.88
N VAL A 581 2.73 6.51 -21.96
CA VAL A 581 1.29 6.71 -22.10
C VAL A 581 0.62 5.36 -22.30
N PHE A 582 -0.67 5.27 -22.00
CA PHE A 582 -1.37 4.00 -21.87
C PHE A 582 -2.57 3.96 -22.80
N GLU A 583 -2.52 3.11 -23.82
CA GLU A 583 -3.62 2.89 -24.77
C GLU A 583 -4.39 1.61 -24.43
N GLN A 584 -5.66 1.72 -24.08
CA GLN A 584 -6.53 0.58 -23.83
C GLN A 584 -7.38 0.26 -25.06
N LYS A 585 -7.00 -0.80 -25.79
CA LYS A 585 -7.70 -1.25 -27.01
C LYS A 585 -8.66 -2.42 -26.76
N GLY A 586 -8.50 -3.10 -25.62
CA GLY A 586 -9.32 -4.24 -25.22
C GLY A 586 -10.40 -3.89 -24.21
N ASN A 587 -10.82 -4.90 -23.43
CA ASN A 587 -11.73 -4.71 -22.31
C ASN A 587 -10.95 -4.12 -21.11
N PRO A 588 -11.26 -2.90 -20.63
CA PRO A 588 -10.52 -2.27 -19.54
C PRO A 588 -10.52 -3.05 -18.22
N LYS A 589 -11.43 -4.02 -18.05
CA LYS A 589 -11.54 -4.85 -16.85
C LYS A 589 -10.74 -6.16 -16.90
N GLU A 590 -10.35 -6.58 -18.09
CA GLU A 590 -9.74 -7.89 -18.33
C GLU A 590 -8.35 -7.78 -18.96
N ASP A 591 -8.13 -6.74 -19.79
CA ASP A 591 -6.91 -6.58 -20.57
C ASP A 591 -6.04 -5.45 -20.02
N LEU A 592 -4.73 -5.67 -20.01
CA LEU A 592 -3.77 -4.61 -19.69
C LEU A 592 -3.67 -3.61 -20.86
N PRO A 593 -3.50 -2.30 -20.57
CA PRO A 593 -3.26 -1.31 -21.61
C PRO A 593 -1.89 -1.49 -22.28
N ASN A 594 -1.77 -1.08 -23.53
CA ASN A 594 -0.47 -0.97 -24.19
C ASN A 594 0.29 0.22 -23.62
N GLU A 595 1.52 -0.03 -23.21
CA GLU A 595 2.45 1.00 -22.71
C GLU A 595 3.31 1.52 -23.85
N ILE A 596 3.13 2.77 -24.27
CA ILE A 596 3.86 3.41 -25.34
C ILE A 596 4.92 4.34 -24.77
N SER A 597 6.18 4.15 -25.16
CA SER A 597 7.25 5.06 -24.83
C SER A 597 7.09 6.38 -25.57
N THR A 598 7.04 7.49 -24.86
CA THR A 598 6.71 8.80 -25.39
C THR A 598 7.75 9.82 -24.94
N PHE A 599 8.18 10.67 -25.88
CA PHE A 599 8.93 11.89 -25.59
C PHE A 599 8.02 13.07 -25.82
N ALA A 600 7.94 13.97 -24.86
CA ALA A 600 7.23 15.23 -25.02
C ALA A 600 8.06 16.39 -24.54
N PHE A 601 7.80 17.60 -25.07
CA PHE A 601 8.33 18.84 -24.53
C PHE A 601 7.28 19.94 -24.54
N ALA A 602 7.49 20.90 -23.65
CA ALA A 602 6.68 22.12 -23.59
C ALA A 602 7.60 23.34 -23.36
N ILE A 603 7.34 24.41 -24.12
CA ILE A 603 8.09 25.66 -24.04
C ILE A 603 7.14 26.84 -23.90
N SER A 604 7.53 27.80 -23.06
CA SER A 604 6.73 28.99 -22.75
C SER A 604 7.60 30.14 -22.35
N GLY A 605 7.19 31.39 -22.62
CA GLY A 605 7.90 32.59 -22.25
C GLY A 605 8.92 33.02 -23.30
N LEU A 606 10.17 33.25 -22.91
CA LEU A 606 11.23 33.78 -23.75
C LEU A 606 12.32 32.74 -24.01
N VAL A 607 12.75 32.61 -25.27
CA VAL A 607 13.96 31.90 -25.66
C VAL A 607 15.21 32.65 -25.20
N ALA A 608 15.17 33.98 -25.32
CA ALA A 608 16.23 34.85 -24.88
C ALA A 608 15.62 36.04 -24.13
N GLU A 609 16.15 36.31 -22.95
CA GLU A 609 15.84 37.55 -22.21
C GLU A 609 16.53 38.74 -22.79
N LYS A 610 15.95 39.93 -22.56
CA LYS A 610 16.58 41.19 -23.02
C LYS A 610 17.82 41.50 -22.19
N ASP A 611 18.93 41.66 -22.85
CA ASP A 611 20.15 42.21 -22.29
C ASP A 611 20.72 43.37 -23.15
N PHE A 612 21.98 43.71 -22.97
CA PHE A 612 22.62 44.80 -23.71
C PHE A 612 22.95 44.43 -25.18
N GLN A 613 22.99 43.16 -25.55
CA GLN A 613 23.24 42.65 -26.89
C GLN A 613 22.04 41.99 -27.54
N THR A 614 21.15 41.42 -26.73
CA THR A 614 20.05 40.54 -27.18
C THR A 614 18.70 41.22 -26.93
N LYS A 615 17.83 41.17 -27.94
CA LYS A 615 16.41 41.53 -27.75
C LYS A 615 15.64 40.37 -27.12
N ALA A 616 14.66 40.70 -26.31
CA ALA A 616 13.70 39.70 -25.83
C ALA A 616 13.09 38.97 -27.03
N THR A 617 13.24 37.64 -27.06
CA THR A 617 12.72 36.80 -28.14
C THR A 617 11.72 35.80 -27.54
N PRO A 618 10.42 35.94 -27.79
CA PRO A 618 9.42 35.01 -27.33
C PRO A 618 9.57 33.67 -28.05
N VAL A 619 9.11 32.59 -27.40
CA VAL A 619 8.94 31.30 -28.06
C VAL A 619 7.83 31.40 -29.10
N ASP A 620 7.96 30.66 -30.19
CA ASP A 620 6.96 30.58 -31.26
C ASP A 620 6.87 29.19 -31.85
N PHE A 621 5.96 29.01 -32.82
CA PHE A 621 5.78 27.74 -33.53
C PHE A 621 7.05 27.26 -34.22
N PHE A 622 7.81 28.20 -34.86
CA PHE A 622 9.02 27.83 -35.59
C PHE A 622 10.14 27.39 -34.68
N TYR A 623 10.22 27.97 -33.48
CA TYR A 623 11.20 27.52 -32.48
C TYR A 623 10.86 26.09 -32.00
N ALA A 624 9.58 25.80 -31.66
CA ALA A 624 9.14 24.46 -31.28
C ALA A 624 9.37 23.43 -32.41
N LYS A 625 9.02 23.79 -33.66
CA LYS A 625 9.29 22.97 -34.84
C LYS A 625 10.77 22.72 -35.05
N GLY A 626 11.60 23.75 -34.85
CA GLY A 626 13.06 23.64 -34.95
C GLY A 626 13.67 22.65 -33.94
N ILE A 627 13.14 22.56 -32.74
CA ILE A 627 13.53 21.51 -31.77
C ILE A 627 13.20 20.11 -32.31
N VAL A 628 12.01 19.93 -32.86
CA VAL A 628 11.60 18.64 -33.49
C VAL A 628 12.52 18.31 -34.66
N GLU A 629 12.78 19.27 -35.55
CA GLU A 629 13.70 19.08 -36.69
C GLU A 629 15.11 18.70 -36.23
N ALA A 630 15.61 19.34 -35.18
CA ALA A 630 16.91 19.03 -34.59
C ALA A 630 16.97 17.61 -34.03
N ILE A 631 15.87 17.12 -33.38
CA ILE A 631 15.79 15.77 -32.90
C ILE A 631 15.92 14.78 -34.06
N PHE A 632 15.08 14.91 -35.09
CA PHE A 632 15.08 13.97 -36.21
C PHE A 632 16.35 14.03 -37.04
N ALA A 633 16.92 15.21 -37.26
CA ALA A 633 18.22 15.38 -37.89
C ALA A 633 19.36 14.67 -37.15
N LYS A 634 19.38 14.75 -35.81
CA LYS A 634 20.36 14.04 -34.96
C LYS A 634 20.17 12.54 -34.94
N LEU A 635 18.94 12.05 -35.24
CA LEU A 635 18.62 10.64 -35.41
C LEU A 635 18.82 10.14 -36.84
N ASP A 636 19.15 11.04 -37.81
CA ASP A 636 19.25 10.72 -39.22
C ASP A 636 17.95 10.27 -39.84
N LEU A 637 16.85 10.85 -39.40
CA LEU A 637 15.50 10.58 -39.85
C LEU A 637 14.89 11.80 -40.52
N THR A 638 14.10 11.62 -41.56
CA THR A 638 13.33 12.68 -42.21
C THR A 638 11.85 12.51 -41.91
N VAL A 639 11.20 13.61 -41.54
CA VAL A 639 9.77 13.61 -41.20
C VAL A 639 8.99 14.60 -42.03
N ASP A 640 7.75 14.27 -42.27
CA ASP A 640 6.75 15.12 -42.90
C ASP A 640 5.83 15.79 -41.88
N TYR A 641 5.49 17.04 -42.16
CA TYR A 641 4.54 17.82 -41.38
C TYR A 641 3.25 18.04 -42.16
N VAL A 642 2.12 17.75 -41.53
CA VAL A 642 0.78 17.95 -42.07
C VAL A 642 -0.03 18.83 -41.13
N ALA A 643 -0.67 19.87 -41.63
CA ALA A 643 -1.49 20.74 -40.81
C ALA A 643 -2.58 19.94 -40.07
N GLU A 644 -2.63 20.09 -38.75
CA GLU A 644 -3.57 19.37 -37.87
C GLU A 644 -4.68 20.32 -37.38
N LYS A 645 -5.93 19.90 -37.50
CA LYS A 645 -7.11 20.66 -37.10
C LYS A 645 -8.08 19.87 -36.23
N GLY A 646 -7.82 18.60 -36.02
CA GLY A 646 -8.69 17.68 -35.27
C GLY A 646 -8.42 17.63 -33.76
N LEU A 647 -7.39 18.34 -33.26
CA LEU A 647 -7.10 18.45 -31.83
C LEU A 647 -7.69 19.76 -31.28
N ASP A 648 -8.86 19.71 -30.66
CA ASP A 648 -9.58 20.89 -30.14
C ASP A 648 -8.79 21.66 -29.08
N SER A 649 -7.92 20.97 -28.32
CA SER A 649 -7.04 21.57 -27.31
C SER A 649 -5.79 22.26 -27.87
N MET A 650 -5.59 22.17 -29.20
CA MET A 650 -4.48 22.80 -29.92
C MET A 650 -4.97 23.90 -30.88
N HIS A 651 -4.10 24.84 -31.18
CA HIS A 651 -4.41 25.96 -32.06
C HIS A 651 -4.55 25.49 -33.54
N PRO A 652 -5.73 25.63 -34.20
CA PRO A 652 -6.00 25.02 -35.51
C PRO A 652 -5.13 25.56 -36.67
N GLY A 653 -4.54 26.74 -36.50
CA GLY A 653 -3.64 27.34 -37.51
C GLY A 653 -2.15 27.25 -37.17
N ARG A 654 -1.80 26.64 -36.03
CA ARG A 654 -0.43 26.52 -35.54
C ARG A 654 -0.14 25.16 -34.94
N THR A 655 -0.69 24.09 -35.57
CA THR A 655 -0.48 22.71 -35.17
C THR A 655 -0.23 21.84 -36.39
N ALA A 656 0.74 20.93 -36.26
CA ALA A 656 1.06 19.97 -37.30
C ALA A 656 1.21 18.56 -36.70
N SER A 657 0.60 17.59 -37.37
CA SER A 657 0.91 16.16 -37.19
C SER A 657 2.25 15.84 -37.87
N ILE A 658 3.01 14.94 -37.27
CA ILE A 658 4.35 14.54 -37.71
C ILE A 658 4.30 13.10 -38.19
N TYR A 659 4.78 12.84 -39.42
CA TYR A 659 4.80 11.53 -40.01
C TYR A 659 6.23 11.09 -40.33
N LEU A 660 6.55 9.83 -40.06
CA LEU A 660 7.77 9.15 -40.40
C LEU A 660 7.41 7.91 -41.24
N ASP A 661 7.83 7.87 -42.50
CA ASP A 661 7.47 6.78 -43.42
C ASP A 661 5.95 6.45 -43.43
N ASP A 662 5.13 7.45 -43.60
CA ASP A 662 3.65 7.40 -43.53
C ASP A 662 3.03 6.98 -42.20
N LYS A 663 3.84 6.77 -41.16
CA LYS A 663 3.36 6.49 -39.78
C LYS A 663 3.24 7.78 -38.98
N LEU A 664 2.09 7.98 -38.34
CA LEU A 664 1.88 9.09 -37.43
C LEU A 664 2.77 8.90 -36.17
N VAL A 665 3.78 9.76 -36.02
CA VAL A 665 4.74 9.71 -34.91
C VAL A 665 4.30 10.60 -33.74
N GLY A 666 3.56 11.67 -34.03
CA GLY A 666 3.14 12.62 -33.01
C GLY A 666 2.70 13.96 -33.59
N PHE A 667 2.80 15.00 -32.79
CA PHE A 667 2.41 16.35 -33.19
C PHE A 667 3.33 17.41 -32.57
N VAL A 668 3.28 18.63 -33.14
CA VAL A 668 3.90 19.84 -32.61
C VAL A 668 2.96 21.03 -32.83
N GLY A 669 2.81 21.92 -31.86
CA GLY A 669 1.95 23.07 -32.04
C GLY A 669 1.81 23.97 -30.83
N GLN A 670 1.00 25.00 -31.00
CA GLN A 670 0.57 25.91 -29.93
C GLN A 670 -0.62 25.30 -29.20
N VAL A 671 -0.60 25.31 -27.88
CA VAL A 671 -1.80 25.04 -27.06
C VAL A 671 -2.88 26.06 -27.39
N HIS A 672 -4.12 25.60 -27.56
CA HIS A 672 -5.25 26.51 -27.84
C HIS A 672 -5.37 27.60 -26.76
N PRO A 673 -5.59 28.88 -27.09
CA PRO A 673 -5.68 29.97 -26.10
C PRO A 673 -6.71 29.70 -24.97
N GLN A 674 -7.83 29.06 -25.28
CA GLN A 674 -8.81 28.71 -24.28
C GLN A 674 -8.30 27.60 -23.34
N THR A 675 -7.65 26.58 -23.88
CA THR A 675 -7.04 25.51 -23.11
C THR A 675 -5.92 26.05 -22.22
N ALA A 676 -5.06 26.91 -22.77
CA ALA A 676 -4.02 27.60 -22.00
C ALA A 676 -4.60 28.39 -20.81
N LYS A 677 -5.73 29.07 -21.02
CA LYS A 677 -6.46 29.76 -19.95
C LYS A 677 -7.00 28.79 -18.89
N ASN A 678 -7.54 27.66 -19.30
CA ASN A 678 -8.07 26.63 -18.38
C ASN A 678 -6.97 26.06 -17.48
N TYR A 679 -5.75 25.87 -18.02
CA TYR A 679 -4.57 25.44 -17.25
C TYR A 679 -3.87 26.57 -16.50
N ASN A 680 -4.27 27.84 -16.68
CA ASN A 680 -3.59 29.01 -16.14
C ASN A 680 -2.12 29.11 -16.62
N VAL A 681 -1.85 28.80 -17.87
CA VAL A 681 -0.55 28.91 -18.49
C VAL A 681 -0.52 30.04 -19.54
N PRO A 682 0.62 30.68 -19.78
CA PRO A 682 0.76 31.64 -20.87
C PRO A 682 0.77 30.93 -22.23
N GLU A 683 1.04 31.69 -23.31
CA GLU A 683 1.22 31.08 -24.63
C GLU A 683 2.32 30.02 -24.56
N THR A 684 1.96 28.78 -24.89
CA THR A 684 2.77 27.57 -24.71
C THR A 684 2.76 26.75 -25.99
N TYR A 685 3.92 26.27 -26.39
CA TYR A 685 4.10 25.36 -27.52
C TYR A 685 4.54 24.00 -27.00
N VAL A 686 4.00 22.94 -27.57
CA VAL A 686 4.23 21.56 -27.13
C VAL A 686 4.49 20.64 -28.33
N ALA A 687 5.21 19.56 -28.08
CA ALA A 687 5.26 18.42 -28.98
C ALA A 687 5.21 17.13 -28.19
N GLU A 688 4.61 16.09 -28.80
CA GLU A 688 4.59 14.74 -28.26
C GLU A 688 4.92 13.75 -29.36
N LEU A 689 5.89 12.83 -29.11
CA LEU A 689 6.46 11.90 -30.09
C LEU A 689 6.47 10.47 -29.55
N ASN A 690 6.00 9.53 -30.34
CA ASN A 690 6.05 8.08 -30.07
C ASN A 690 7.46 7.55 -30.31
N LEU A 691 8.17 7.21 -29.22
CA LEU A 691 9.54 6.70 -29.29
C LEU A 691 9.64 5.28 -29.84
N ASP A 692 8.59 4.47 -29.71
CA ASP A 692 8.59 3.09 -30.19
C ASP A 692 8.60 3.06 -31.75
N ILE A 693 7.86 4.01 -32.39
CA ILE A 693 7.90 4.21 -33.84
C ILE A 693 9.26 4.72 -34.29
N ILE A 694 9.82 5.67 -33.54
CA ILE A 694 11.16 6.24 -33.82
C ILE A 694 12.21 5.14 -33.72
N GLU A 695 12.20 4.34 -32.66
CA GLU A 695 13.14 3.25 -32.44
C GLU A 695 13.13 2.25 -33.59
N ALA A 696 11.91 1.86 -34.03
CA ALA A 696 11.74 0.93 -35.15
C ALA A 696 12.28 1.45 -36.49
N ALA A 697 12.42 2.74 -36.64
CA ALA A 697 12.92 3.40 -37.85
C ALA A 697 14.43 3.70 -37.82
N LEU A 698 15.10 3.50 -36.68
CA LEU A 698 16.54 3.77 -36.59
C LEU A 698 17.34 2.76 -37.43
N HIS A 699 18.28 3.30 -38.19
CA HIS A 699 19.24 2.51 -38.94
C HIS A 699 20.52 2.27 -38.15
N ALA A 700 21.15 1.10 -38.34
CA ALA A 700 22.28 0.68 -37.51
C ALA A 700 23.52 1.58 -37.61
N ASP A 701 23.85 2.08 -38.82
CA ASP A 701 25.08 2.83 -39.09
C ASP A 701 24.90 3.94 -40.12
N LYS A 702 25.54 5.12 -39.86
CA LYS A 702 25.72 6.14 -40.89
C LYS A 702 26.85 5.76 -41.82
N ALA A 703 26.55 5.74 -43.11
CA ALA A 703 27.60 5.62 -44.13
C ALA A 703 28.49 6.89 -44.13
N PHE A 704 29.76 6.68 -44.18
CA PHE A 704 30.72 7.80 -44.40
C PHE A 704 30.52 8.34 -45.82
N VAL A 705 30.34 9.66 -45.93
CA VAL A 705 30.31 10.39 -47.20
C VAL A 705 31.54 11.26 -47.27
N GLU A 706 32.37 11.02 -48.32
CA GLU A 706 33.59 11.81 -48.56
C GLU A 706 33.23 13.25 -48.87
N ILE A 707 33.93 14.18 -48.24
CA ILE A 707 33.78 15.63 -48.50
C ILE A 707 34.44 15.93 -49.88
N THR A 708 33.61 16.42 -50.80
CA THR A 708 34.16 16.81 -52.12
C THR A 708 35.07 18.02 -52.01
N LYS A 709 36.14 17.99 -52.78
CA LYS A 709 37.11 19.12 -52.95
C LYS A 709 36.64 20.20 -53.91
N PHE A 710 35.54 19.94 -54.65
CA PHE A 710 35.00 20.91 -55.61
C PHE A 710 34.01 21.85 -54.94
N PRO A 711 34.08 23.18 -55.20
CA PRO A 711 33.24 24.16 -54.55
C PRO A 711 31.76 24.01 -55.00
N ALA A 712 30.87 24.32 -54.06
CA ALA A 712 29.46 24.50 -54.35
C ALA A 712 29.18 25.88 -54.94
N VAL A 713 28.09 25.99 -55.72
CA VAL A 713 27.62 27.28 -56.28
C VAL A 713 26.19 27.50 -55.85
N SER A 714 25.88 28.63 -55.27
CA SER A 714 24.52 28.99 -54.85
C SER A 714 23.90 30.03 -55.79
N ARG A 715 22.58 29.89 -56.01
CA ARG A 715 21.75 30.83 -56.76
C ARG A 715 20.44 31.06 -56.02
N ASP A 716 20.04 32.32 -55.92
CA ASP A 716 18.81 32.71 -55.28
C ASP A 716 17.66 32.81 -56.30
N ILE A 717 16.47 32.45 -55.88
CA ILE A 717 15.25 32.60 -56.64
C ILE A 717 14.15 33.17 -55.73
N ALA A 718 13.49 34.21 -56.14
CA ALA A 718 12.32 34.74 -55.45
C ALA A 718 11.06 34.43 -56.25
N LEU A 719 10.10 33.83 -55.57
CA LEU A 719 8.87 33.33 -56.12
C LEU A 719 7.68 34.13 -55.58
N LEU A 720 6.85 34.65 -56.44
CA LEU A 720 5.56 35.21 -56.05
C LEU A 720 4.50 34.10 -56.28
N LEU A 721 3.79 33.71 -55.23
CA LEU A 721 2.91 32.56 -55.18
C LEU A 721 1.60 32.89 -54.46
N PRO A 722 0.47 32.15 -54.72
CA PRO A 722 -0.71 32.21 -53.90
C PRO A 722 -0.36 31.98 -52.41
N ALA A 723 -0.95 32.74 -51.49
CA ALA A 723 -0.68 32.60 -50.05
C ALA A 723 -0.94 31.21 -49.53
N ALA A 724 -1.83 30.44 -50.16
CA ALA A 724 -2.16 29.09 -49.77
C ALA A 724 -1.06 28.05 -50.15
N THR A 725 -0.18 28.34 -51.11
CA THR A 725 0.90 27.42 -51.53
C THR A 725 1.89 27.19 -50.42
N THR A 726 2.04 25.94 -49.99
CA THR A 726 2.88 25.58 -48.87
C THR A 726 4.38 25.50 -49.26
N HIS A 727 5.28 25.64 -48.28
CA HIS A 727 6.73 25.38 -48.50
C HIS A 727 6.97 23.94 -49.02
N LYS A 728 6.20 22.93 -48.48
CA LYS A 728 6.30 21.52 -48.93
C LYS A 728 5.97 21.34 -50.42
N GLU A 729 4.94 22.03 -50.92
CA GLU A 729 4.59 22.00 -52.33
C GLU A 729 5.68 22.58 -53.25
N ILE A 730 6.32 23.65 -52.75
CA ILE A 730 7.45 24.26 -53.46
C ILE A 730 8.65 23.31 -53.52
N LEU A 731 9.02 22.71 -52.40
CA LEU A 731 10.09 21.72 -52.32
C LEU A 731 9.79 20.51 -53.25
N ALA A 732 8.58 19.94 -53.19
CA ALA A 732 8.18 18.86 -54.07
C ALA A 732 8.27 19.22 -55.56
N ALA A 733 7.86 20.42 -55.94
CA ALA A 733 8.01 20.93 -57.29
C ALA A 733 9.49 21.04 -57.70
N ILE A 734 10.36 21.60 -56.87
CA ILE A 734 11.82 21.69 -57.14
C ILE A 734 12.43 20.27 -57.27
N GLU A 735 12.09 19.36 -56.39
CA GLU A 735 12.55 17.95 -56.44
C GLU A 735 12.06 17.24 -57.74
N SER A 736 10.82 17.52 -58.14
CA SER A 736 10.26 16.94 -59.41
C SER A 736 11.05 17.36 -60.67
N ALA A 737 11.80 18.44 -60.59
CA ALA A 737 12.71 18.84 -61.63
C ALA A 737 13.89 17.86 -61.81
N LYS A 738 14.15 16.98 -60.85
CA LYS A 738 15.20 15.94 -60.90
C LYS A 738 16.58 16.50 -61.31
N VAL A 739 16.98 17.57 -60.69
CA VAL A 739 18.30 18.19 -60.89
C VAL A 739 19.33 17.49 -60.02
N LYS A 740 20.12 16.56 -60.57
CA LYS A 740 21.06 15.69 -59.82
C LYS A 740 22.15 16.41 -59.03
N ARG A 741 22.42 17.69 -59.32
CA ARG A 741 23.50 18.48 -58.73
C ARG A 741 22.96 19.45 -57.66
N LEU A 742 21.69 19.52 -57.43
CA LEU A 742 21.08 20.28 -56.35
C LEU A 742 21.34 19.55 -55.04
N THR A 743 22.04 20.13 -54.10
CA THR A 743 22.46 19.54 -52.86
C THR A 743 21.76 20.14 -51.65
N ASP A 744 21.30 21.41 -51.75
CA ASP A 744 20.61 22.08 -50.66
C ASP A 744 19.62 23.12 -51.18
N ILE A 745 18.48 23.26 -50.47
CA ILE A 745 17.44 24.24 -50.74
C ILE A 745 17.12 24.96 -49.44
N LYS A 746 17.44 26.24 -49.34
CA LYS A 746 17.24 27.03 -48.16
C LYS A 746 16.22 28.13 -48.41
N LEU A 747 15.10 28.14 -47.68
CA LEU A 747 14.20 29.29 -47.58
C LEU A 747 14.84 30.33 -46.68
N PHE A 748 15.04 31.59 -47.19
CA PHE A 748 15.66 32.62 -46.37
C PHE A 748 14.80 33.90 -46.21
N ASP A 749 13.74 34.05 -47.02
CA ASP A 749 12.83 35.18 -46.87
C ASP A 749 11.40 34.77 -47.22
N VAL A 750 10.44 35.29 -46.42
CA VAL A 750 8.99 35.18 -46.67
C VAL A 750 8.37 36.53 -46.43
N TYR A 751 7.78 37.09 -47.47
CA TYR A 751 7.15 38.38 -47.38
C TYR A 751 5.71 38.34 -47.86
N ALA A 752 4.78 38.80 -47.00
CA ALA A 752 3.37 39.03 -47.31
C ALA A 752 2.98 40.41 -46.79
N GLY A 753 2.99 41.42 -47.63
CA GLY A 753 2.77 42.80 -47.18
C GLY A 753 2.26 43.71 -48.29
N ALA A 754 2.18 45.03 -47.99
CA ALA A 754 1.49 46.06 -48.84
C ALA A 754 1.98 46.17 -50.29
N ASN A 755 3.14 45.63 -50.61
CA ASN A 755 3.72 45.70 -51.96
C ASN A 755 3.46 44.45 -52.81
N ILE A 756 2.62 43.56 -52.34
CA ILE A 756 2.23 42.32 -53.01
C ILE A 756 0.71 42.27 -53.14
N ALA A 757 0.21 41.72 -54.23
CA ALA A 757 -1.24 41.56 -54.47
C ALA A 757 -1.92 40.77 -53.33
N GLU A 758 -3.12 41.19 -52.95
CA GLU A 758 -3.91 40.49 -51.93
C GLU A 758 -4.10 39.00 -52.27
N GLY A 759 -3.86 38.14 -51.31
CA GLY A 759 -3.87 36.68 -51.50
C GLY A 759 -2.61 36.07 -52.07
N MET A 760 -1.55 36.84 -52.25
CA MET A 760 -0.22 36.38 -52.66
C MET A 760 0.84 36.52 -51.57
N LYS A 761 1.93 35.77 -51.69
CA LYS A 761 3.15 35.91 -50.88
C LYS A 761 4.41 35.73 -51.71
N SER A 762 5.49 36.34 -51.31
CA SER A 762 6.79 36.13 -51.89
C SER A 762 7.63 35.22 -51.00
N MET A 763 8.26 34.19 -51.62
CA MET A 763 9.16 33.28 -50.90
C MET A 763 10.48 33.21 -51.66
N ALA A 764 11.60 33.47 -50.96
CA ALA A 764 12.94 33.49 -51.56
C ALA A 764 13.75 32.28 -51.08
N TYR A 765 14.30 31.58 -52.04
CA TYR A 765 15.09 30.36 -51.84
C TYR A 765 16.51 30.54 -52.32
N SER A 766 17.49 30.02 -51.57
CA SER A 766 18.86 29.82 -52.03
C SER A 766 19.02 28.33 -52.41
N LEU A 767 19.36 28.08 -53.67
CA LEU A 767 19.59 26.77 -54.26
C LEU A 767 21.09 26.54 -54.39
N THR A 768 21.59 25.50 -53.71
CA THR A 768 23.02 25.15 -53.76
C THR A 768 23.28 23.95 -54.69
N PHE A 769 24.15 24.11 -55.65
CA PHE A 769 24.54 23.11 -56.61
C PHE A 769 25.97 22.66 -56.36
N GLN A 770 26.28 21.37 -56.44
CA GLN A 770 27.63 20.86 -56.26
C GLN A 770 27.82 19.59 -57.12
N ASN A 771 28.94 19.52 -57.80
CA ASN A 771 29.36 18.30 -58.47
C ASN A 771 30.52 17.65 -57.66
N PRO A 772 30.39 16.42 -57.17
CA PRO A 772 31.44 15.79 -56.40
C PRO A 772 32.72 15.47 -57.20
N ASN A 773 32.65 15.49 -58.49
CA ASN A 773 33.74 15.04 -59.40
C ASN A 773 34.39 16.13 -60.24
N ASP A 774 33.78 17.35 -60.35
CA ASP A 774 34.27 18.46 -61.14
C ASP A 774 33.69 19.83 -60.76
N ASN A 775 34.27 20.92 -61.23
CA ASN A 775 33.69 22.25 -61.04
C ASN A 775 32.44 22.41 -61.94
N LEU A 776 31.42 23.06 -61.40
CA LEU A 776 30.25 23.48 -62.16
C LEU A 776 30.56 24.76 -62.96
N THR A 777 30.13 24.78 -64.20
CA THR A 777 30.17 25.98 -65.04
C THR A 777 28.92 26.84 -64.88
N ASP A 778 29.02 28.16 -65.13
CA ASP A 778 27.83 29.05 -65.08
C ASP A 778 26.75 28.62 -66.07
N GLU A 779 27.10 28.06 -67.22
CA GLU A 779 26.15 27.55 -68.20
C GLU A 779 25.36 26.30 -67.72
N GLU A 780 26.02 25.40 -66.97
CA GLU A 780 25.38 24.27 -66.35
C GLU A 780 24.42 24.70 -65.25
N VAL A 781 24.85 25.59 -64.37
CA VAL A 781 24.01 26.12 -63.29
C VAL A 781 22.81 26.88 -63.86
N ALA A 782 22.96 27.65 -64.93
CA ALA A 782 21.85 28.33 -65.59
C ALA A 782 20.81 27.31 -66.12
N LYS A 783 21.28 26.23 -66.77
CA LYS A 783 20.34 25.16 -67.21
C LYS A 783 19.59 24.48 -66.05
N TYR A 784 20.25 24.30 -64.92
CA TYR A 784 19.58 23.78 -63.74
C TYR A 784 18.53 24.76 -63.21
N MET A 785 18.85 26.03 -63.11
CA MET A 785 17.92 27.10 -62.71
C MET A 785 16.74 27.18 -63.66
N ASP A 786 16.96 27.20 -64.99
CA ASP A 786 15.86 27.22 -65.99
C ASP A 786 14.91 26.02 -65.85
N LYS A 787 15.48 24.84 -65.62
CA LYS A 787 14.67 23.63 -65.38
C LYS A 787 13.81 23.74 -64.13
N ILE A 788 14.38 24.19 -63.02
CA ILE A 788 13.65 24.40 -61.74
C ILE A 788 12.59 25.48 -61.91
N THR A 789 12.96 26.64 -62.46
CA THR A 789 12.01 27.74 -62.75
C THR A 789 10.82 27.29 -63.59
N LYS A 790 11.08 26.53 -64.65
CA LYS A 790 10.01 26.02 -65.52
C LYS A 790 9.01 25.14 -64.75
N VAL A 791 9.51 24.25 -63.91
CA VAL A 791 8.62 23.36 -63.11
C VAL A 791 7.83 24.18 -62.09
N LEU A 792 8.47 25.15 -61.43
CA LEU A 792 7.77 26.03 -60.45
C LEU A 792 6.66 26.85 -61.12
N VAL A 793 6.91 27.39 -62.32
CA VAL A 793 5.87 28.08 -63.09
C VAL A 793 4.76 27.16 -63.54
N ASP A 794 5.14 26.02 -64.14
CA ASP A 794 4.17 25.07 -64.74
C ASP A 794 3.29 24.43 -63.69
N GLN A 795 3.83 24.04 -62.56
CA GLN A 795 3.07 23.30 -61.49
C GLN A 795 2.39 24.22 -60.50
N LEU A 796 3.00 25.31 -60.09
CA LEU A 796 2.52 26.15 -59.00
C LEU A 796 2.02 27.52 -59.46
N GLY A 797 2.16 27.85 -60.74
CA GLY A 797 1.83 29.16 -61.28
C GLY A 797 2.71 30.28 -60.66
N ALA A 798 3.94 29.94 -60.30
CA ALA A 798 4.86 30.90 -59.63
C ALA A 798 5.33 31.95 -60.64
N GLU A 799 5.34 33.21 -60.20
CA GLU A 799 6.02 34.28 -60.90
C GLU A 799 7.42 34.47 -60.30
N VAL A 800 8.47 34.34 -61.11
CA VAL A 800 9.86 34.57 -60.66
C VAL A 800 10.19 36.05 -60.76
N ARG A 801 10.71 36.58 -59.67
CA ARG A 801 11.15 37.98 -59.53
C ARG A 801 12.66 38.12 -59.59
#